data_ed029ab97d2aa27c7caf70e16ed940e6
#
_entry.id   ed029ab97d2aa27c7caf70e16ed940e6
#
_cell.length_a   1.000
_cell.length_b   1.000
_cell.length_c   1.000
_cell.angle_alpha   90.00
_cell.angle_beta   90.00
_cell.angle_gamma   90.00
#
_symmetry.space_group_name_H-M   'P 1'
#
loop_
_entity.id
_entity.type
_entity.pdbx_description
1 polymer ?
#
loop_
_entity_poly.entity_id
_entity_poly.type
_entity_poly.pdbx_seq_one_letter_code
_entity_poly.pdbx_strand_id
1 'polypeptide(L)'
;MKPAALAPALVSLACLLSAATFAQDASKVTPDMIQTGSDIPAHWQTPQGDFDYVRRDVMIPMRDGVKLHTVILIPKGAHDSPMLLERTPYDANGFIVSNSPHMADAVWSGDQDWANAGYILVWQDVRGKYGSEGKYIMTRPPMGPLNPTTTDDTTDAWDTIAWLVKNVPQSNGKVGMIGSSYDGWTVAMALLHPNPALKVAAPESPMIDGWMGDDWYHYGALRQINLDYFTEQMTAKGTGEAVPRENYDDYTNFLEAGSAGDYAVAHGFRQLPWWNRFSAHPAYDAFWQLQALDKLLPKHPSDVPTMWLQGLWDQEDIYGAIHAWEALDKAGHGSNNHLVIGPWWHSQINRAGWNLGPLKWPGNTTAEFRQQVMIPWFNHYLRGTPLATPLPEAMIYNAVEKRWDSFSDWKPASEQHLTPLYLQAGMGLGFGQPAGGGDSYVSDPAKPVPYLPRPTKADNEARWRTWLVHDQRFATDRTDVLSYTTPVLTRTVTVQGAPIADLFARTTGTDGDFVVKLIDVYPGTDPTDPAMGGYELPVSLDIFRGRYRKSFADPSPIPANVVQEYKFRLPTINYEFKPGHRIMVQIQSSLFPLYDRNPQTYVPNILFAKPSDYQKATVTIEHGADGRSAVLLPLAAGG
;
A
#
# COMPACT_ATOMS: atom_id res chain seq x y z
N MET A 1 -74.97 40.62 9.87
CA MET A 1 -74.15 41.77 9.39
C MET A 1 -72.88 41.21 8.77
N LYS A 2 -72.72 41.34 7.48
CA LYS A 2 -71.52 40.85 6.74
C LYS A 2 -70.40 41.87 6.84
N PRO A 3 -69.14 41.50 6.98
CA PRO A 3 -68.01 42.39 6.71
C PRO A 3 -67.56 42.24 5.27
N ALA A 4 -67.24 43.40 4.70
CA ALA A 4 -66.81 43.59 3.34
C ALA A 4 -65.37 43.04 3.08
N ALA A 5 -65.24 42.51 1.89
CA ALA A 5 -63.92 42.07 1.36
C ALA A 5 -63.12 43.28 0.87
N LEU A 6 -61.88 43.40 1.34
CA LEU A 6 -60.87 44.25 0.73
C LEU A 6 -60.00 43.39 -0.19
N ALA A 7 -59.96 43.72 -1.46
CA ALA A 7 -59.05 43.16 -2.42
C ALA A 7 -57.64 43.82 -2.29
N PRO A 8 -56.52 43.06 -2.37
CA PRO A 8 -55.21 43.67 -2.48
C PRO A 8 -54.92 44.01 -3.95
N ALA A 9 -54.56 45.24 -4.17
CA ALA A 9 -54.05 45.74 -5.46
C ALA A 9 -52.67 45.13 -5.73
N LEU A 10 -52.53 44.37 -6.82
CA LEU A 10 -51.28 43.94 -7.39
C LEU A 10 -50.58 45.15 -8.03
N VAL A 11 -49.54 45.64 -7.42
CA VAL A 11 -48.57 46.54 -8.06
C VAL A 11 -47.56 45.68 -8.81
N SER A 12 -47.75 45.58 -10.13
CA SER A 12 -46.76 44.96 -11.02
C SER A 12 -45.56 45.89 -11.20
N LEU A 13 -44.47 45.65 -10.49
CA LEU A 13 -43.20 46.33 -10.73
C LEU A 13 -42.52 45.64 -11.92
N ALA A 14 -42.69 46.19 -13.10
CA ALA A 14 -41.96 45.79 -14.30
C ALA A 14 -40.50 46.27 -14.15
N CYS A 15 -39.62 45.37 -13.76
CA CYS A 15 -38.18 45.59 -13.90
C CYS A 15 -37.81 45.53 -15.38
N LEU A 16 -37.69 46.69 -16.01
CA LEU A 16 -37.01 46.87 -17.29
C LEU A 16 -35.52 46.60 -17.07
N LEU A 17 -35.10 45.34 -17.24
CA LEU A 17 -33.71 45.01 -17.49
C LEU A 17 -33.34 45.59 -18.86
N SER A 18 -32.71 46.75 -18.88
CA SER A 18 -32.01 47.26 -20.05
C SER A 18 -30.84 46.30 -20.31
N ALA A 19 -31.03 45.37 -21.24
CA ALA A 19 -29.93 44.67 -21.87
C ALA A 19 -29.07 45.77 -22.57
N ALA A 20 -27.96 46.13 -21.94
CA ALA A 20 -26.92 46.88 -22.62
C ALA A 20 -26.36 45.93 -23.71
N THR A 21 -26.91 46.06 -24.92
CA THR A 21 -26.30 45.54 -26.13
C THR A 21 -24.98 46.28 -26.28
N PHE A 22 -23.88 45.61 -25.96
CA PHE A 22 -22.57 46.03 -26.42
C PHE A 22 -22.64 45.98 -27.95
N ALA A 23 -22.84 47.12 -28.60
CA ALA A 23 -22.70 47.24 -30.03
C ALA A 23 -21.21 46.97 -30.34
N GLN A 24 -20.91 45.75 -30.66
CA GLN A 24 -19.56 45.37 -31.14
C GLN A 24 -19.40 46.04 -32.52
N ASP A 25 -18.30 46.75 -32.67
CA ASP A 25 -17.96 47.43 -33.94
C ASP A 25 -17.61 46.33 -34.99
N ALA A 26 -18.64 45.89 -35.72
CA ALA A 26 -18.49 44.84 -36.74
C ALA A 26 -17.50 45.21 -37.85
N SER A 27 -17.14 46.50 -37.98
CA SER A 27 -16.15 46.96 -38.96
C SER A 27 -14.69 46.51 -38.62
N LYS A 28 -14.48 46.04 -37.39
CA LYS A 28 -13.18 45.51 -36.93
C LYS A 28 -13.06 43.99 -37.04
N VAL A 29 -14.15 43.30 -37.44
CA VAL A 29 -14.16 41.84 -37.60
C VAL A 29 -13.65 41.50 -38.98
N THR A 30 -12.51 40.83 -39.04
CA THR A 30 -11.95 40.27 -40.28
C THR A 30 -12.49 38.86 -40.52
N PRO A 31 -12.49 38.33 -41.76
CA PRO A 31 -13.01 37.00 -42.05
C PRO A 31 -12.36 35.88 -41.22
N ASP A 32 -11.09 36.03 -40.84
CA ASP A 32 -10.32 35.07 -40.03
C ASP A 32 -10.72 35.12 -38.54
N MET A 33 -11.44 36.14 -38.08
CA MET A 33 -12.00 36.22 -36.73
C MET A 33 -13.36 35.53 -36.59
N ILE A 34 -13.97 35.12 -37.70
CA ILE A 34 -15.33 34.54 -37.71
C ILE A 34 -15.23 33.04 -37.37
N GLN A 35 -15.77 32.67 -36.22
CA GLN A 35 -15.75 31.28 -35.72
C GLN A 35 -17.05 30.57 -36.10
N THR A 36 -17.07 29.88 -37.23
CA THR A 36 -18.25 29.15 -37.74
C THR A 36 -18.08 27.67 -37.89
N GLY A 37 -16.88 27.18 -37.59
CA GLY A 37 -16.51 25.75 -37.67
C GLY A 37 -16.12 25.17 -36.34
N SER A 38 -15.81 23.87 -36.32
CA SER A 38 -15.22 23.21 -35.16
C SER A 38 -13.72 23.50 -35.08
N ASP A 39 -13.22 23.86 -33.91
CA ASP A 39 -11.78 23.96 -33.64
C ASP A 39 -11.12 22.58 -33.56
N ILE A 40 -11.90 21.50 -33.52
CA ILE A 40 -11.44 20.14 -33.56
C ILE A 40 -11.31 19.69 -35.01
N PRO A 41 -10.12 19.41 -35.54
CA PRO A 41 -9.95 18.92 -36.89
C PRO A 41 -10.58 17.52 -37.04
N ALA A 42 -11.14 17.23 -38.21
CA ALA A 42 -11.75 15.93 -38.49
C ALA A 42 -10.73 14.77 -38.33
N HIS A 43 -9.48 15.06 -38.61
CA HIS A 43 -8.35 14.12 -38.43
C HIS A 43 -7.15 14.91 -37.92
N TRP A 44 -6.79 14.74 -36.64
CA TRP A 44 -5.54 15.23 -36.11
C TRP A 44 -4.41 14.27 -36.48
N GLN A 45 -3.36 14.81 -37.09
CA GLN A 45 -2.10 14.08 -37.30
C GLN A 45 -1.06 14.74 -36.42
N THR A 46 -0.59 13.99 -35.43
CA THR A 46 0.56 14.43 -34.64
C THR A 46 1.76 14.63 -35.59
N PRO A 47 2.42 15.80 -35.58
CA PRO A 47 3.62 15.99 -36.39
C PRO A 47 4.62 14.88 -36.11
N GLN A 48 5.06 14.21 -37.16
CA GLN A 48 6.12 13.20 -37.07
C GLN A 48 7.45 13.96 -36.91
N GLY A 49 7.73 14.41 -35.68
CA GLY A 49 9.02 14.98 -35.34
C GLY A 49 10.12 13.93 -35.35
N ASP A 50 11.36 14.36 -35.21
CA ASP A 50 12.50 13.46 -35.02
C ASP A 50 12.48 12.89 -33.60
N PHE A 51 11.53 11.96 -33.35
CA PHE A 51 11.51 11.22 -32.10
C PHE A 51 12.85 10.47 -31.93
N ASP A 52 13.41 10.48 -30.73
CA ASP A 52 14.62 9.74 -30.41
C ASP A 52 14.33 8.25 -30.07
N TYR A 53 13.08 7.83 -30.22
CA TYR A 53 12.62 6.46 -29.97
C TYR A 53 11.62 5.99 -31.04
N VAL A 54 11.38 4.68 -31.03
CA VAL A 54 10.31 4.01 -31.81
C VAL A 54 9.33 3.39 -30.82
N ARG A 55 8.04 3.69 -30.97
CA ARG A 55 6.96 3.02 -30.26
C ARG A 55 6.43 1.87 -31.09
N ARG A 56 6.24 0.71 -30.45
CA ARG A 56 5.57 -0.46 -31.02
C ARG A 56 4.46 -0.89 -30.10
N ASP A 57 3.24 -0.99 -30.64
CA ASP A 57 2.09 -1.60 -29.98
C ASP A 57 1.87 -2.97 -30.62
N VAL A 58 1.96 -4.03 -29.82
CA VAL A 58 1.93 -5.41 -30.34
C VAL A 58 1.02 -6.29 -29.48
N MET A 59 0.46 -7.31 -30.12
CA MET A 59 -0.31 -8.36 -29.45
C MET A 59 0.55 -9.62 -29.37
N ILE A 60 1.12 -9.90 -28.21
CA ILE A 60 2.00 -11.05 -27.98
C ILE A 60 1.16 -12.30 -27.74
N PRO A 61 1.29 -13.35 -28.56
CA PRO A 61 0.55 -14.60 -28.36
C PRO A 61 1.13 -15.41 -27.22
N MET A 62 0.27 -15.82 -26.30
CA MET A 62 0.57 -16.76 -25.23
C MET A 62 0.39 -18.21 -25.73
N ARG A 63 0.89 -19.19 -24.96
CA ARG A 63 0.86 -20.62 -25.31
C ARG A 63 -0.53 -21.19 -25.54
N ASP A 64 -1.57 -20.57 -24.96
CA ASP A 64 -2.99 -20.95 -25.14
C ASP A 64 -3.69 -20.20 -26.27
N GLY A 65 -2.95 -19.37 -27.04
CA GLY A 65 -3.45 -18.58 -28.15
C GLY A 65 -4.07 -17.23 -27.79
N VAL A 66 -4.26 -16.93 -26.51
CA VAL A 66 -4.66 -15.59 -26.04
C VAL A 66 -3.52 -14.61 -26.34
N LYS A 67 -3.87 -13.39 -26.74
CA LYS A 67 -2.87 -12.36 -27.07
C LYS A 67 -2.89 -11.24 -26.03
N LEU A 68 -1.71 -10.87 -25.54
CA LEU A 68 -1.55 -9.79 -24.57
C LEU A 68 -1.02 -8.53 -25.26
N HIS A 69 -1.71 -7.43 -25.03
CA HIS A 69 -1.32 -6.10 -25.51
C HIS A 69 -0.07 -5.64 -24.80
N THR A 70 0.91 -5.20 -25.59
CA THR A 70 2.23 -4.82 -25.09
C THR A 70 2.71 -3.58 -25.83
N VAL A 71 3.14 -2.59 -25.07
CA VAL A 71 3.75 -1.35 -25.56
C VAL A 71 5.26 -1.43 -25.37
N ILE A 72 6.01 -1.15 -26.43
CA ILE A 72 7.48 -1.22 -26.44
C ILE A 72 8.03 0.12 -26.93
N LEU A 73 8.82 0.79 -26.11
CA LEU A 73 9.62 1.96 -26.53
C LEU A 73 11.07 1.55 -26.72
N ILE A 74 11.58 1.79 -27.93
CA ILE A 74 12.92 1.42 -28.34
C ILE A 74 13.71 2.69 -28.68
N PRO A 75 14.78 3.04 -27.95
CA PRO A 75 15.63 4.18 -28.30
C PRO A 75 16.15 4.06 -29.74
N LYS A 76 16.11 5.13 -30.54
CA LYS A 76 16.69 5.12 -31.88
C LYS A 76 18.20 4.88 -31.80
N GLY A 77 18.68 4.01 -32.68
CA GLY A 77 20.08 3.58 -32.66
C GLY A 77 20.41 2.54 -31.59
N ALA A 78 19.41 2.07 -30.83
CA ALA A 78 19.62 0.99 -29.88
C ALA A 78 20.16 -0.26 -30.55
N HIS A 79 21.19 -0.82 -29.98
CA HIS A 79 21.77 -2.12 -30.31
C HIS A 79 22.33 -2.72 -29.01
N ASP A 80 22.19 -4.01 -28.83
CA ASP A 80 22.59 -4.70 -27.60
C ASP A 80 22.02 -4.06 -26.33
N SER A 81 20.82 -3.44 -26.40
CA SER A 81 20.19 -2.78 -25.28
C SER A 81 19.39 -3.77 -24.43
N PRO A 82 19.45 -3.71 -23.09
CA PRO A 82 18.62 -4.55 -22.24
C PRO A 82 17.15 -4.12 -22.31
N MET A 83 16.26 -5.07 -22.08
CA MET A 83 14.82 -4.83 -21.97
C MET A 83 14.42 -4.74 -20.50
N LEU A 84 13.57 -3.78 -20.15
CA LEU A 84 12.92 -3.66 -18.86
C LEU A 84 11.43 -3.93 -19.03
N LEU A 85 10.92 -4.98 -18.39
CA LEU A 85 9.52 -5.40 -18.49
C LEU A 85 8.76 -5.08 -17.21
N GLU A 86 7.59 -4.46 -17.37
CA GLU A 86 6.59 -4.30 -16.34
C GLU A 86 5.24 -4.81 -16.84
N ARG A 87 4.52 -5.61 -16.03
CA ARG A 87 3.20 -6.17 -16.39
C ARG A 87 2.16 -5.61 -15.44
N THR A 88 1.08 -5.05 -16.00
CA THR A 88 0.17 -4.15 -15.26
C THR A 88 -1.31 -4.43 -15.53
N PRO A 89 -2.19 -4.29 -14.51
CA PRO A 89 -3.64 -4.21 -14.69
C PRO A 89 -4.12 -2.75 -14.92
N TYR A 90 -3.21 -1.76 -15.06
CA TYR A 90 -3.52 -0.33 -14.99
C TYR A 90 -3.39 0.43 -16.32
N ASP A 91 -3.38 -0.26 -17.47
CA ASP A 91 -3.18 0.27 -18.82
C ASP A 91 -1.71 0.51 -19.21
N ALA A 92 -1.18 -0.40 -19.98
CA ALA A 92 0.18 -0.29 -20.54
C ALA A 92 0.41 1.00 -21.36
N ASN A 93 -0.64 1.58 -21.98
CA ASN A 93 -0.54 2.88 -22.63
C ASN A 93 -0.42 4.04 -21.65
N GLY A 94 -0.93 3.89 -20.42
CA GLY A 94 -0.91 4.93 -19.40
C GLY A 94 0.49 5.32 -18.92
N PHE A 95 1.50 4.46 -19.17
CA PHE A 95 2.90 4.76 -18.86
C PHE A 95 3.52 5.80 -19.82
N ILE A 96 2.89 6.03 -20.99
CA ILE A 96 3.28 7.09 -21.91
C ILE A 96 2.42 8.31 -21.65
N VAL A 97 2.98 9.28 -20.94
CA VAL A 97 2.24 10.43 -20.40
C VAL A 97 2.26 11.66 -21.30
N SER A 98 3.09 11.66 -22.33
CA SER A 98 3.19 12.77 -23.28
C SER A 98 3.61 12.31 -24.67
N ASN A 99 3.42 13.20 -25.67
CA ASN A 99 3.91 13.01 -27.04
C ASN A 99 5.26 13.70 -27.25
N SER A 100 6.13 13.74 -26.23
CA SER A 100 7.45 14.31 -26.37
C SER A 100 8.27 13.57 -27.43
N PRO A 101 9.06 14.26 -28.27
CA PRO A 101 10.02 13.61 -29.16
C PRO A 101 11.19 12.95 -28.41
N HIS A 102 11.36 13.24 -27.13
CA HIS A 102 12.35 12.64 -26.24
C HIS A 102 11.73 11.55 -25.37
N MET A 103 12.27 10.33 -25.47
CA MET A 103 11.71 9.15 -24.76
C MET A 103 11.58 9.36 -23.27
N ALA A 104 12.60 9.97 -22.63
CA ALA A 104 12.58 10.24 -21.21
C ALA A 104 11.46 11.20 -20.78
N ASP A 105 11.10 12.17 -21.63
CA ASP A 105 10.02 13.12 -21.35
C ASP A 105 8.64 12.56 -21.72
N ALA A 106 8.60 11.44 -22.44
CA ALA A 106 7.35 10.79 -22.85
C ALA A 106 6.79 9.84 -21.80
N VAL A 107 7.60 9.39 -20.84
CA VAL A 107 7.25 8.37 -19.86
C VAL A 107 7.09 8.93 -18.44
N TRP A 108 6.54 8.14 -17.52
CA TRP A 108 6.43 8.51 -16.12
C TRP A 108 7.80 8.82 -15.49
N SER A 109 7.77 9.59 -14.39
CA SER A 109 9.00 10.06 -13.75
C SER A 109 9.94 8.95 -13.27
N GLY A 110 9.39 7.81 -12.85
CA GLY A 110 10.18 6.62 -12.47
C GLY A 110 10.91 5.99 -13.65
N ASP A 111 10.28 6.00 -14.83
CA ASP A 111 10.80 5.39 -16.05
C ASP A 111 11.81 6.28 -16.78
N GLN A 112 11.83 7.59 -16.51
CA GLN A 112 12.76 8.53 -17.13
C GLN A 112 14.22 8.14 -16.90
N ASP A 113 14.55 7.68 -15.70
CA ASP A 113 15.91 7.26 -15.35
C ASP A 113 16.34 6.04 -16.18
N TRP A 114 15.43 5.09 -16.45
CA TRP A 114 15.65 3.92 -17.30
C TRP A 114 15.78 4.29 -18.78
N ALA A 115 14.93 5.19 -19.27
CA ALA A 115 15.00 5.72 -20.62
C ALA A 115 16.36 6.40 -20.86
N ASN A 116 16.80 7.26 -19.92
CA ASN A 116 18.10 7.93 -19.95
C ASN A 116 19.27 6.94 -19.87
N ALA A 117 19.09 5.81 -19.20
CA ALA A 117 20.07 4.73 -19.16
C ALA A 117 20.08 3.86 -20.44
N GLY A 118 19.26 4.16 -21.45
CA GLY A 118 19.23 3.50 -22.75
C GLY A 118 18.61 2.09 -22.72
N TYR A 119 17.63 1.88 -21.85
CA TYR A 119 16.83 0.64 -21.82
C TYR A 119 15.74 0.66 -22.88
N ILE A 120 15.38 -0.51 -23.39
CA ILE A 120 14.13 -0.73 -24.11
C ILE A 120 13.06 -0.94 -23.04
N LEU A 121 12.05 -0.07 -22.99
CA LEU A 121 10.98 -0.14 -22.01
C LEU A 121 9.79 -0.92 -22.58
N VAL A 122 9.25 -1.82 -21.78
CA VAL A 122 8.17 -2.73 -22.17
C VAL A 122 7.11 -2.77 -21.08
N TRP A 123 5.90 -2.35 -21.42
CA TRP A 123 4.72 -2.47 -20.55
C TRP A 123 3.71 -3.41 -21.20
N GLN A 124 3.14 -4.30 -20.40
CA GLN A 124 2.17 -5.27 -20.89
C GLN A 124 0.91 -5.27 -20.01
N ASP A 125 -0.24 -5.07 -20.63
CA ASP A 125 -1.53 -5.31 -19.97
C ASP A 125 -1.64 -6.78 -19.56
N VAL A 126 -1.96 -7.06 -18.28
CA VAL A 126 -2.22 -8.43 -17.83
C VAL A 126 -3.46 -9.00 -18.53
N ARG A 127 -3.55 -10.30 -18.57
CA ARG A 127 -4.64 -11.05 -19.21
C ARG A 127 -6.01 -10.54 -18.82
N GLY A 128 -6.84 -10.17 -19.80
CA GLY A 128 -8.22 -9.72 -19.65
C GLY A 128 -8.39 -8.26 -19.23
N LYS A 129 -7.30 -7.47 -19.13
CA LYS A 129 -7.36 -6.03 -18.87
C LYS A 129 -6.99 -5.23 -20.12
N TYR A 130 -7.55 -4.05 -20.24
CA TYR A 130 -7.32 -3.05 -21.29
C TYR A 130 -7.22 -3.66 -22.70
N GLY A 131 -6.08 -3.58 -23.34
CA GLY A 131 -5.84 -4.10 -24.68
C GLY A 131 -5.71 -5.62 -24.77
N SER A 132 -5.43 -6.31 -23.67
CA SER A 132 -5.17 -7.75 -23.63
C SER A 132 -6.44 -8.58 -23.78
N GLU A 133 -6.34 -9.69 -24.49
CA GLU A 133 -7.40 -10.70 -24.60
C GLU A 133 -7.49 -11.57 -23.34
N GLY A 134 -8.48 -12.46 -23.31
CA GLY A 134 -8.67 -13.44 -22.24
C GLY A 134 -9.61 -12.98 -21.11
N LYS A 135 -9.57 -13.69 -20.00
CA LYS A 135 -10.42 -13.42 -18.82
C LYS A 135 -9.57 -12.87 -17.68
N TYR A 136 -9.96 -11.75 -17.15
CA TYR A 136 -9.34 -11.19 -15.96
C TYR A 136 -9.76 -11.97 -14.70
N ILE A 137 -8.77 -12.37 -13.94
CA ILE A 137 -8.93 -12.90 -12.58
C ILE A 137 -7.93 -12.09 -11.74
N MET A 138 -8.45 -11.31 -10.81
CA MET A 138 -7.64 -10.49 -9.93
C MET A 138 -6.67 -11.36 -9.14
N THR A 139 -5.38 -11.01 -9.14
CA THR A 139 -4.33 -11.82 -8.53
C THR A 139 -4.52 -13.32 -8.77
N ARG A 140 -4.54 -13.69 -10.06
CA ARG A 140 -4.80 -15.07 -10.48
C ARG A 140 -3.88 -16.04 -9.74
N PRO A 141 -4.42 -17.02 -9.00
CA PRO A 141 -3.60 -18.02 -8.34
C PRO A 141 -2.69 -18.76 -9.33
N PRO A 142 -1.48 -19.16 -8.91
CA PRO A 142 -0.64 -20.07 -9.70
C PRO A 142 -1.40 -21.35 -10.08
N MET A 143 -0.98 -21.98 -11.17
CA MET A 143 -1.53 -23.28 -11.56
C MET A 143 -1.48 -24.27 -10.40
N GLY A 144 -2.61 -24.89 -10.13
CA GLY A 144 -2.77 -25.79 -8.99
C GLY A 144 -4.25 -25.94 -8.58
N PRO A 145 -4.52 -26.29 -7.31
CA PRO A 145 -5.89 -26.57 -6.87
C PRO A 145 -6.87 -25.41 -7.05
N LEU A 146 -6.40 -24.15 -6.95
CA LEU A 146 -7.23 -22.94 -7.15
C LEU A 146 -7.30 -22.52 -8.61
N ASN A 147 -6.34 -22.93 -9.42
CA ASN A 147 -6.27 -22.64 -10.86
C ASN A 147 -5.96 -23.92 -11.63
N PRO A 148 -6.99 -24.71 -12.02
CA PRO A 148 -6.81 -25.96 -12.75
C PRO A 148 -6.55 -25.76 -14.26
N THR A 149 -6.33 -24.51 -14.71
CA THR A 149 -5.99 -24.22 -16.12
C THR A 149 -4.51 -24.49 -16.39
N THR A 150 -4.10 -24.35 -17.66
CA THR A 150 -2.70 -24.52 -18.09
C THR A 150 -1.94 -23.21 -18.17
N THR A 151 -2.52 -22.11 -17.68
CA THR A 151 -1.93 -20.76 -17.73
C THR A 151 -2.16 -19.99 -16.44
N ASP A 152 -1.20 -19.19 -16.08
CA ASP A 152 -1.21 -18.22 -14.99
C ASP A 152 -0.28 -17.06 -15.33
N ASP A 153 -0.01 -16.15 -14.39
CA ASP A 153 0.88 -15.02 -14.63
C ASP A 153 2.36 -15.43 -14.73
N THR A 154 2.74 -16.60 -14.23
CA THR A 154 4.10 -17.15 -14.43
C THR A 154 4.31 -17.52 -15.88
N THR A 155 3.33 -18.19 -16.48
CA THR A 155 3.39 -18.62 -17.88
C THR A 155 3.22 -17.46 -18.84
N ASP A 156 2.39 -16.48 -18.53
CA ASP A 156 2.22 -15.27 -19.34
C ASP A 156 3.52 -14.44 -19.37
N ALA A 157 4.21 -14.29 -18.24
CA ALA A 157 5.52 -13.63 -18.16
C ALA A 157 6.57 -14.41 -18.97
N TRP A 158 6.60 -15.74 -18.84
CA TRP A 158 7.55 -16.60 -19.54
C TRP A 158 7.39 -16.46 -21.06
N ASP A 159 6.16 -16.57 -21.58
CA ASP A 159 5.85 -16.48 -23.02
C ASP A 159 6.16 -15.07 -23.56
N THR A 160 5.84 -14.03 -22.80
CA THR A 160 6.15 -12.64 -23.13
C THR A 160 7.65 -12.44 -23.29
N ILE A 161 8.46 -12.87 -22.32
CA ILE A 161 9.92 -12.74 -22.37
C ILE A 161 10.50 -13.51 -23.57
N ALA A 162 10.03 -14.74 -23.81
CA ALA A 162 10.46 -15.53 -24.94
C ALA A 162 10.16 -14.84 -26.29
N TRP A 163 8.98 -14.21 -26.40
CA TRP A 163 8.61 -13.45 -27.59
C TRP A 163 9.47 -12.19 -27.77
N LEU A 164 9.71 -11.43 -26.69
CA LEU A 164 10.54 -10.22 -26.71
C LEU A 164 11.95 -10.51 -27.19
N VAL A 165 12.61 -11.53 -26.63
CA VAL A 165 13.96 -11.95 -27.04
C VAL A 165 14.03 -12.28 -28.53
N LYS A 166 12.98 -12.91 -29.06
CA LYS A 166 12.92 -13.30 -30.50
C LYS A 166 12.61 -12.14 -31.43
N ASN A 167 11.79 -11.16 -31.00
CA ASN A 167 11.14 -10.20 -31.90
C ASN A 167 11.59 -8.73 -31.69
N VAL A 168 12.53 -8.49 -30.78
CA VAL A 168 13.14 -7.16 -30.54
C VAL A 168 14.64 -7.26 -30.84
N PRO A 169 15.03 -7.19 -32.13
CA PRO A 169 16.43 -7.41 -32.56
C PRO A 169 17.41 -6.34 -32.03
N GLN A 170 16.92 -5.21 -31.53
CA GLN A 170 17.73 -4.16 -30.91
C GLN A 170 18.21 -4.55 -29.49
N SER A 171 17.60 -5.61 -28.91
CA SER A 171 17.93 -6.06 -27.56
C SER A 171 19.16 -6.96 -27.53
N ASN A 172 19.81 -7.02 -26.36
CA ASN A 172 20.88 -7.97 -26.10
C ASN A 172 20.36 -9.37 -25.66
N GLY A 173 19.04 -9.60 -25.77
CA GLY A 173 18.41 -10.86 -25.38
C GLY A 173 18.25 -11.05 -23.86
N LYS A 174 18.49 -10.04 -23.06
CA LYS A 174 18.33 -10.08 -21.60
C LYS A 174 17.19 -9.18 -21.14
N VAL A 175 16.43 -9.64 -20.15
CA VAL A 175 15.28 -8.93 -19.59
C VAL A 175 15.49 -8.73 -18.09
N GLY A 176 15.23 -7.52 -17.61
CA GLY A 176 14.96 -7.22 -16.21
C GLY A 176 13.47 -7.01 -16.01
N MET A 177 12.96 -7.33 -14.83
CA MET A 177 11.57 -7.01 -14.45
C MET A 177 11.52 -6.10 -13.24
N ILE A 178 10.66 -5.09 -13.32
CA ILE A 178 10.28 -4.22 -12.20
C ILE A 178 8.76 -4.13 -12.12
N GLY A 179 8.25 -3.60 -11.05
CA GLY A 179 6.85 -3.26 -10.88
C GLY A 179 6.51 -3.07 -9.41
N SER A 180 5.54 -2.21 -9.15
CA SER A 180 5.11 -1.86 -7.80
C SER A 180 3.68 -2.33 -7.54
N SER A 181 3.37 -2.75 -6.28
CA SER A 181 2.02 -3.17 -5.92
C SER A 181 1.58 -4.44 -6.67
N TYR A 182 0.47 -4.39 -7.38
CA TYR A 182 0.04 -5.48 -8.27
C TYR A 182 1.12 -5.81 -9.32
N ASP A 183 1.78 -4.79 -9.89
CA ASP A 183 2.85 -5.00 -10.86
C ASP A 183 4.05 -5.69 -10.19
N GLY A 184 4.35 -5.39 -8.91
CA GLY A 184 5.31 -6.11 -8.07
C GLY A 184 4.92 -7.56 -7.81
N TRP A 185 3.62 -7.83 -7.62
CA TRP A 185 3.10 -9.19 -7.57
C TRP A 185 3.36 -9.94 -8.90
N THR A 186 3.19 -9.29 -10.05
CA THR A 186 3.50 -9.93 -11.35
C THR A 186 4.98 -10.30 -11.50
N VAL A 187 5.89 -9.49 -10.91
CA VAL A 187 7.33 -9.81 -10.84
C VAL A 187 7.56 -11.03 -9.94
N ALA A 188 6.96 -11.05 -8.75
CA ALA A 188 7.07 -12.18 -7.82
C ALA A 188 6.50 -13.48 -8.43
N MET A 189 5.40 -13.40 -9.18
CA MET A 189 4.85 -14.52 -9.95
C MET A 189 5.84 -15.02 -11.01
N ALA A 190 6.50 -14.13 -11.75
CA ALA A 190 7.48 -14.52 -12.77
C ALA A 190 8.69 -15.26 -12.16
N LEU A 191 9.03 -14.98 -10.89
CA LEU A 191 10.12 -15.64 -10.17
C LEU A 191 9.80 -17.09 -9.77
N LEU A 192 8.53 -17.53 -9.75
CA LEU A 192 8.18 -18.92 -9.47
C LEU A 192 8.67 -19.88 -10.56
N HIS A 193 8.65 -19.44 -11.84
CA HIS A 193 9.15 -20.20 -12.98
C HIS A 193 9.77 -19.25 -14.03
N PRO A 194 10.96 -18.69 -13.74
CA PRO A 194 11.54 -17.64 -14.57
C PRO A 194 11.97 -18.15 -15.94
N ASN A 195 11.74 -17.33 -16.97
CA ASN A 195 12.33 -17.53 -18.27
C ASN A 195 13.86 -17.38 -18.17
N PRO A 196 14.67 -18.20 -18.85
CA PRO A 196 16.14 -18.09 -18.81
C PRO A 196 16.70 -16.72 -19.21
N ALA A 197 15.95 -15.91 -19.95
CA ALA A 197 16.34 -14.55 -20.31
C ALA A 197 16.03 -13.50 -19.23
N LEU A 198 15.23 -13.82 -18.20
CA LEU A 198 15.05 -12.98 -17.01
C LEU A 198 16.33 -13.07 -16.17
N LYS A 199 17.07 -11.97 -16.09
CA LYS A 199 18.40 -11.92 -15.47
C LYS A 199 18.46 -11.17 -14.15
N VAL A 200 17.44 -10.38 -13.85
CA VAL A 200 17.35 -9.54 -12.66
C VAL A 200 15.91 -9.13 -12.43
N ALA A 201 15.50 -9.00 -11.17
CA ALA A 201 14.15 -8.61 -10.82
C ALA A 201 14.12 -7.68 -9.61
N ALA A 202 13.17 -6.75 -9.58
CA ALA A 202 12.90 -5.91 -8.42
C ALA A 202 11.39 -5.77 -8.22
N PRO A 203 10.77 -6.68 -7.45
CA PRO A 203 9.41 -6.48 -6.96
C PRO A 203 9.40 -5.36 -5.91
N GLU A 204 8.63 -4.31 -6.16
CA GLU A 204 8.53 -3.10 -5.37
C GLU A 204 7.21 -3.10 -4.62
N SER A 205 7.23 -3.02 -3.28
CA SER A 205 6.02 -3.08 -2.45
C SER A 205 5.02 -4.11 -3.01
N PRO A 206 5.46 -5.37 -3.25
CA PRO A 206 4.64 -6.35 -3.95
C PRO A 206 3.56 -6.90 -3.02
N MET A 207 2.36 -7.12 -3.54
CA MET A 207 1.34 -7.89 -2.85
C MET A 207 1.74 -9.37 -2.83
N ILE A 208 2.04 -9.92 -1.65
CA ILE A 208 2.57 -11.28 -1.47
C ILE A 208 1.58 -12.20 -0.74
N ASP A 209 0.97 -11.72 0.34
CA ASP A 209 -0.07 -12.42 1.09
C ASP A 209 -1.18 -11.43 1.48
N GLY A 210 -2.23 -11.40 0.68
CA GLY A 210 -3.32 -10.44 0.85
C GLY A 210 -4.13 -10.60 2.15
N TRP A 211 -3.94 -11.68 2.92
CA TRP A 211 -4.64 -11.86 4.19
C TRP A 211 -3.79 -11.46 5.41
N MET A 212 -2.47 -11.62 5.33
CA MET A 212 -1.60 -11.40 6.49
C MET A 212 -1.24 -9.95 6.73
N GLY A 213 -1.09 -9.14 5.70
CA GLY A 213 -0.66 -7.76 5.88
C GLY A 213 -0.49 -6.94 4.60
N ASP A 214 -1.00 -7.45 3.47
CA ASP A 214 -1.08 -6.70 2.22
C ASP A 214 -2.52 -6.18 1.99
N ASP A 215 -2.95 -6.00 0.79
CA ASP A 215 -4.13 -5.24 0.37
C ASP A 215 -5.45 -5.51 1.09
N TRP A 216 -5.72 -6.76 1.51
CA TRP A 216 -7.09 -7.11 1.91
C TRP A 216 -7.30 -7.17 3.40
N TYR A 217 -6.37 -7.79 4.11
CA TYR A 217 -6.45 -7.97 5.55
C TYR A 217 -5.10 -7.70 6.23
N HIS A 218 -5.16 -7.21 7.46
CA HIS A 218 -4.05 -7.22 8.40
C HIS A 218 -4.45 -8.08 9.60
N TYR A 219 -3.81 -9.24 9.74
CA TYR A 219 -4.08 -10.23 10.79
C TYR A 219 -5.59 -10.45 11.03
N GLY A 220 -6.36 -10.55 9.92
CA GLY A 220 -7.78 -10.80 9.92
C GLY A 220 -8.71 -9.61 10.04
N ALA A 221 -8.20 -8.40 10.24
CA ALA A 221 -8.98 -7.16 10.10
C ALA A 221 -9.07 -6.76 8.63
N LEU A 222 -10.28 -6.67 8.08
CA LEU A 222 -10.50 -6.30 6.69
C LEU A 222 -10.19 -4.83 6.46
N ARG A 223 -9.33 -4.52 5.50
CA ARG A 223 -9.12 -3.16 4.99
C ARG A 223 -10.31 -2.76 4.11
N GLN A 224 -11.41 -2.34 4.75
CA GLN A 224 -12.67 -2.11 4.05
C GLN A 224 -12.63 -0.92 3.09
N ILE A 225 -11.71 0.03 3.27
CA ILE A 225 -11.55 1.15 2.34
C ILE A 225 -11.12 0.68 0.93
N ASN A 226 -10.45 -0.48 0.84
CA ASN A 226 -10.05 -1.09 -0.42
C ASN A 226 -11.23 -1.77 -1.16
N LEU A 227 -12.44 -1.82 -0.58
CA LEU A 227 -13.60 -2.35 -1.28
C LEU A 227 -13.91 -1.58 -2.58
N ASP A 228 -13.55 -0.30 -2.65
CA ASP A 228 -13.71 0.50 -3.87
C ASP A 228 -12.79 0.02 -4.99
N TYR A 229 -11.58 -0.42 -4.66
CA TYR A 229 -10.65 -1.00 -5.60
C TYR A 229 -11.21 -2.23 -6.32
N PHE A 230 -12.10 -3.01 -5.68
CA PHE A 230 -12.81 -4.11 -6.34
C PHE A 230 -13.64 -3.63 -7.53
N THR A 231 -14.37 -2.54 -7.39
CA THR A 231 -15.20 -2.03 -8.49
C THR A 231 -14.33 -1.41 -9.58
N GLU A 232 -13.31 -0.67 -9.21
CA GLU A 232 -12.37 -0.06 -10.17
C GLU A 232 -11.64 -1.11 -11.02
N GLN A 233 -11.29 -2.25 -10.41
CA GLN A 233 -10.59 -3.32 -11.13
C GLN A 233 -11.50 -4.27 -11.90
N MET A 234 -12.75 -4.49 -11.45
CA MET A 234 -13.53 -5.65 -11.91
C MET A 234 -14.87 -5.31 -12.55
N THR A 235 -15.32 -4.07 -12.59
CA THR A 235 -16.57 -3.71 -13.26
C THR A 235 -16.42 -3.49 -14.75
N ALA A 236 -15.20 -3.26 -15.24
CA ALA A 236 -14.89 -3.14 -16.66
C ALA A 236 -13.52 -3.75 -17.02
N LYS A 237 -13.32 -3.99 -18.29
CA LYS A 237 -12.02 -4.43 -18.85
C LYS A 237 -10.97 -3.33 -18.74
N GLY A 238 -11.36 -2.09 -18.96
CA GLY A 238 -10.57 -0.88 -18.69
C GLY A 238 -10.73 -0.40 -17.25
N THR A 239 -10.69 0.91 -17.05
CA THR A 239 -11.03 1.54 -15.77
C THR A 239 -12.47 1.23 -15.41
N GLY A 240 -12.69 0.65 -14.25
CA GLY A 240 -14.02 0.32 -13.75
C GLY A 240 -14.71 1.51 -13.08
N GLU A 241 -15.86 1.23 -12.49
CA GLU A 241 -16.69 2.25 -11.86
C GLU A 241 -16.24 2.50 -10.42
N ALA A 242 -16.20 3.78 -10.03
CA ALA A 242 -16.02 4.16 -8.64
C ALA A 242 -17.32 3.91 -7.85
N VAL A 243 -17.20 3.55 -6.57
CA VAL A 243 -18.35 3.44 -5.67
C VAL A 243 -18.85 4.84 -5.31
N PRO A 244 -20.14 5.15 -5.56
CA PRO A 244 -20.69 6.44 -5.20
C PRO A 244 -20.68 6.68 -3.68
N ARG A 245 -20.40 7.92 -3.28
CA ARG A 245 -20.39 8.37 -1.89
C ARG A 245 -21.56 9.33 -1.64
N GLU A 246 -22.35 9.05 -0.60
CA GLU A 246 -23.44 9.94 -0.17
C GLU A 246 -22.91 11.08 0.71
N ASN A 247 -21.92 10.81 1.54
CA ASN A 247 -21.30 11.78 2.42
C ASN A 247 -19.85 12.06 1.99
N TYR A 248 -19.38 13.28 2.23
CA TYR A 248 -17.98 13.64 2.04
C TYR A 248 -17.03 12.86 2.98
N ASP A 249 -17.52 12.50 4.18
CA ASP A 249 -16.75 11.81 5.20
C ASP A 249 -16.99 10.29 5.12
N ASP A 250 -16.00 9.54 4.70
CA ASP A 250 -16.06 8.07 4.58
C ASP A 250 -16.31 7.38 5.93
N TYR A 251 -15.91 8.00 7.04
CA TYR A 251 -16.29 7.51 8.37
C TYR A 251 -17.82 7.38 8.49
N THR A 252 -18.56 8.38 8.03
CA THR A 252 -20.02 8.36 8.04
C THR A 252 -20.56 7.34 7.04
N ASN A 253 -20.05 7.32 5.80
CA ASN A 253 -20.50 6.37 4.79
C ASN A 253 -20.41 4.92 5.25
N PHE A 254 -19.25 4.49 5.77
CA PHE A 254 -19.06 3.11 6.22
C PHE A 254 -19.77 2.82 7.55
N LEU A 255 -19.93 3.79 8.44
CA LEU A 255 -20.64 3.60 9.70
C LEU A 255 -22.14 3.36 9.46
N GLU A 256 -22.77 4.14 8.59
CA GLU A 256 -24.18 4.05 8.25
C GLU A 256 -24.51 2.81 7.40
N ALA A 257 -23.58 2.37 6.57
CA ALA A 257 -23.71 1.15 5.77
C ALA A 257 -23.83 -0.14 6.63
N GLY A 258 -23.33 -0.12 7.86
CA GLY A 258 -23.42 -1.27 8.76
C GLY A 258 -22.15 -2.12 8.76
N SER A 259 -22.25 -3.39 8.32
CA SER A 259 -21.09 -4.25 8.14
C SER A 259 -20.40 -3.99 6.78
N ALA A 260 -19.15 -4.44 6.64
CA ALA A 260 -18.46 -4.38 5.34
C ALA A 260 -19.20 -5.18 4.25
N GLY A 261 -19.84 -6.28 4.64
CA GLY A 261 -20.69 -7.06 3.74
C GLY A 261 -21.98 -6.33 3.33
N ASP A 262 -22.61 -5.60 4.24
CA ASP A 262 -23.78 -4.79 3.93
C ASP A 262 -23.41 -3.66 2.96
N TYR A 263 -22.28 -2.98 3.20
CA TYR A 263 -21.73 -2.00 2.27
C TYR A 263 -21.54 -2.59 0.87
N ALA A 264 -20.83 -3.70 0.77
CA ALA A 264 -20.57 -4.36 -0.50
C ALA A 264 -21.86 -4.79 -1.22
N VAL A 265 -22.85 -5.30 -0.48
CA VAL A 265 -24.15 -5.69 -1.06
C VAL A 265 -24.94 -4.49 -1.56
N ALA A 266 -24.96 -3.38 -0.82
CA ALA A 266 -25.62 -2.15 -1.21
C ALA A 266 -25.02 -1.57 -2.52
N HIS A 267 -23.73 -1.74 -2.73
CA HIS A 267 -23.01 -1.29 -3.91
C HIS A 267 -22.85 -2.35 -5.01
N GLY A 268 -23.64 -3.43 -4.97
CA GLY A 268 -23.76 -4.39 -6.06
C GLY A 268 -22.64 -5.43 -6.16
N PHE A 269 -21.79 -5.59 -5.15
CA PHE A 269 -20.62 -6.49 -5.17
C PHE A 269 -20.98 -7.97 -5.33
N ARG A 270 -22.23 -8.37 -5.04
CA ARG A 270 -22.70 -9.74 -5.34
C ARG A 270 -22.58 -10.14 -6.81
N GLN A 271 -22.48 -9.15 -7.71
CA GLN A 271 -22.24 -9.37 -9.13
C GLN A 271 -20.77 -9.70 -9.44
N LEU A 272 -19.85 -9.43 -8.51
CA LEU A 272 -18.42 -9.63 -8.68
C LEU A 272 -18.04 -11.05 -8.20
N PRO A 273 -17.59 -11.95 -9.11
CA PRO A 273 -17.17 -13.30 -8.72
C PRO A 273 -16.04 -13.32 -7.69
N TRP A 274 -15.15 -12.33 -7.72
CA TRP A 274 -14.09 -12.16 -6.72
C TRP A 274 -14.67 -11.91 -5.33
N TRP A 275 -15.59 -10.96 -5.18
CA TRP A 275 -16.25 -10.68 -3.91
C TRP A 275 -16.91 -11.90 -3.32
N ASN A 276 -17.59 -12.70 -4.14
CA ASN A 276 -18.28 -13.89 -3.68
C ASN A 276 -17.30 -14.95 -3.13
N ARG A 277 -16.12 -15.10 -3.75
CA ARG A 277 -15.05 -15.95 -3.22
C ARG A 277 -14.45 -15.36 -1.95
N PHE A 278 -14.06 -14.09 -2.01
CA PHE A 278 -13.45 -13.34 -0.92
C PHE A 278 -14.30 -13.39 0.36
N SER A 279 -15.58 -13.05 0.28
CA SER A 279 -16.48 -13.00 1.44
C SER A 279 -16.85 -14.36 2.01
N ALA A 280 -16.64 -15.45 1.25
CA ALA A 280 -16.80 -16.82 1.73
C ALA A 280 -15.60 -17.31 2.56
N HIS A 281 -14.44 -16.63 2.49
CA HIS A 281 -13.18 -17.03 3.13
C HIS A 281 -12.62 -15.92 4.04
N PRO A 282 -13.34 -15.56 5.14
CA PRO A 282 -12.89 -14.50 6.04
C PRO A 282 -11.69 -14.92 6.93
N ALA A 283 -11.42 -16.23 7.05
CA ALA A 283 -10.27 -16.77 7.79
C ALA A 283 -9.12 -17.15 6.83
N TYR A 284 -7.92 -17.29 7.36
CA TYR A 284 -6.73 -17.68 6.62
C TYR A 284 -6.73 -19.17 6.28
N ASP A 285 -7.72 -19.59 5.51
CA ASP A 285 -7.91 -20.99 5.10
C ASP A 285 -7.13 -21.34 3.82
N ALA A 286 -7.43 -22.49 3.22
CA ALA A 286 -6.74 -22.96 2.03
C ALA A 286 -6.88 -22.00 0.83
N PHE A 287 -7.95 -21.20 0.74
CA PHE A 287 -8.10 -20.18 -0.32
C PHE A 287 -6.95 -19.18 -0.29
N TRP A 288 -6.57 -18.67 0.88
CA TRP A 288 -5.46 -17.73 1.02
C TRP A 288 -4.10 -18.42 0.99
N GLN A 289 -3.95 -19.53 1.73
CA GLN A 289 -2.66 -20.20 1.91
C GLN A 289 -2.08 -20.79 0.62
N LEU A 290 -2.93 -21.24 -0.32
CA LEU A 290 -2.48 -21.86 -1.58
C LEU A 290 -2.02 -20.84 -2.63
N GLN A 291 -2.25 -19.55 -2.42
CA GLN A 291 -1.81 -18.47 -3.30
C GLN A 291 -0.83 -17.50 -2.65
N ALA A 292 -0.52 -17.66 -1.37
CA ALA A 292 0.43 -16.84 -0.65
C ALA A 292 1.86 -17.05 -1.16
N LEU A 293 2.46 -16.00 -1.74
CA LEU A 293 3.76 -16.11 -2.43
C LEU A 293 4.93 -16.27 -1.46
N ASP A 294 4.85 -15.77 -0.22
CA ASP A 294 5.83 -16.05 0.83
C ASP A 294 5.97 -17.55 1.17
N LYS A 295 4.93 -18.34 0.87
CA LYS A 295 4.91 -19.80 1.03
C LYS A 295 5.30 -20.55 -0.24
N LEU A 296 5.09 -19.95 -1.40
CA LEU A 296 5.35 -20.57 -2.71
C LEU A 296 6.78 -20.32 -3.18
N LEU A 297 7.31 -19.11 -3.04
CA LEU A 297 8.66 -18.75 -3.46
C LEU A 297 9.75 -19.66 -2.85
N PRO A 298 9.74 -19.98 -1.55
CA PRO A 298 10.74 -20.89 -0.98
C PRO A 298 10.64 -22.33 -1.50
N LYS A 299 9.48 -22.75 -2.01
CA LYS A 299 9.28 -24.08 -2.61
C LYS A 299 9.71 -24.14 -4.08
N HIS A 300 9.75 -22.98 -4.73
CA HIS A 300 10.12 -22.78 -6.12
C HIS A 300 11.18 -21.68 -6.22
N PRO A 301 12.35 -21.84 -5.56
CA PRO A 301 13.36 -20.80 -5.50
C PRO A 301 13.93 -20.51 -6.88
N SER A 302 14.19 -19.24 -7.13
CA SER A 302 14.77 -18.75 -8.38
C SER A 302 16.23 -18.38 -8.19
N ASP A 303 17.06 -18.65 -9.21
CA ASP A 303 18.44 -18.15 -9.28
C ASP A 303 18.53 -16.71 -9.80
N VAL A 304 17.41 -16.08 -10.14
CA VAL A 304 17.39 -14.68 -10.59
C VAL A 304 17.72 -13.76 -9.42
N PRO A 305 18.79 -12.97 -9.52
CA PRO A 305 19.09 -11.94 -8.52
C PRO A 305 17.90 -11.01 -8.34
N THR A 306 17.43 -10.89 -7.10
CA THR A 306 16.20 -10.16 -6.78
C THR A 306 16.43 -9.13 -5.68
N MET A 307 15.97 -7.90 -5.94
CA MET A 307 15.94 -6.80 -4.99
C MET A 307 14.50 -6.61 -4.51
N TRP A 308 14.20 -7.01 -3.28
CA TRP A 308 12.90 -6.85 -2.64
C TRP A 308 12.82 -5.44 -2.06
N LEU A 309 12.03 -4.56 -2.69
CA LEU A 309 11.91 -3.17 -2.26
C LEU A 309 10.62 -2.95 -1.45
N GLN A 310 10.75 -2.16 -0.36
CA GLN A 310 9.64 -1.79 0.51
C GLN A 310 9.73 -0.34 0.94
N GLY A 311 8.59 0.29 1.21
CA GLY A 311 8.52 1.57 1.92
C GLY A 311 8.43 1.38 3.44
N LEU A 312 9.15 2.20 4.24
CA LEU A 312 9.03 2.20 5.71
C LEU A 312 7.62 2.54 6.19
N TRP A 313 6.91 3.36 5.42
CA TRP A 313 5.55 3.78 5.69
C TRP A 313 4.65 3.50 4.48
N ASP A 314 4.75 2.28 3.99
CA ASP A 314 3.87 1.80 2.92
C ASP A 314 2.47 1.60 3.48
N GLN A 315 1.52 2.38 2.98
CA GLN A 315 0.15 2.35 3.48
C GLN A 315 -0.72 1.25 2.83
N GLU A 316 -0.15 0.49 1.89
CA GLU A 316 -0.87 -0.58 1.17
C GLU A 316 -0.23 -1.95 1.37
N ASP A 317 0.95 -2.19 0.85
CA ASP A 317 1.59 -3.51 0.84
C ASP A 317 2.85 -3.56 1.71
N ILE A 318 2.72 -3.20 3.00
CA ILE A 318 3.87 -3.11 3.93
C ILE A 318 4.45 -4.48 4.31
N TYR A 319 3.69 -5.55 4.09
CA TYR A 319 4.06 -6.92 4.43
C TYR A 319 4.98 -7.54 3.37
N GLY A 320 4.68 -7.33 2.08
CA GLY A 320 5.06 -8.19 0.97
C GLY A 320 6.55 -8.44 0.80
N ALA A 321 7.35 -7.42 0.48
CA ALA A 321 8.77 -7.60 0.16
C ALA A 321 9.56 -8.16 1.34
N ILE A 322 9.26 -7.72 2.55
CA ILE A 322 9.96 -8.13 3.76
C ILE A 322 9.73 -9.63 4.03
N HIS A 323 8.48 -10.08 3.97
CA HIS A 323 8.15 -11.48 4.28
C HIS A 323 8.56 -12.45 3.17
N ALA A 324 8.54 -12.02 1.91
CA ALA A 324 9.09 -12.80 0.81
C ALA A 324 10.61 -13.00 0.98
N TRP A 325 11.34 -11.92 1.30
CA TRP A 325 12.78 -11.99 1.57
C TRP A 325 13.08 -12.90 2.76
N GLU A 326 12.41 -12.70 3.90
CA GLU A 326 12.59 -13.53 5.11
C GLU A 326 12.28 -15.02 4.85
N ALA A 327 11.27 -15.31 4.05
CA ALA A 327 10.90 -16.69 3.72
C ALA A 327 11.96 -17.37 2.86
N LEU A 328 12.53 -16.65 1.89
CA LEU A 328 13.62 -17.11 1.04
C LEU A 328 14.92 -17.28 1.81
N ASP A 329 15.28 -16.32 2.66
CA ASP A 329 16.47 -16.39 3.52
C ASP A 329 16.40 -17.60 4.45
N LYS A 330 15.29 -17.78 5.17
CA LYS A 330 15.04 -18.92 6.04
C LYS A 330 15.13 -20.27 5.31
N ALA A 331 14.81 -20.31 4.04
CA ALA A 331 14.92 -21.51 3.21
C ALA A 331 16.34 -21.72 2.65
N GLY A 332 17.29 -20.85 2.95
CA GLY A 332 18.69 -20.93 2.49
C GLY A 332 18.93 -20.32 1.11
N HIS A 333 18.02 -19.49 0.62
CA HIS A 333 18.10 -18.80 -0.68
C HIS A 333 18.44 -17.32 -0.56
N GLY A 334 19.04 -16.87 0.55
CA GLY A 334 19.36 -15.46 0.80
C GLY A 334 20.41 -14.87 -0.15
N SER A 335 21.36 -15.68 -0.67
CA SER A 335 22.51 -15.17 -1.43
C SER A 335 22.21 -14.35 -2.68
N ASN A 336 21.05 -14.57 -3.33
CA ASN A 336 20.60 -13.86 -4.53
C ASN A 336 19.44 -12.89 -4.25
N ASN A 337 19.07 -12.75 -2.98
CA ASN A 337 17.94 -11.95 -2.56
C ASN A 337 18.40 -10.84 -1.62
N HIS A 338 18.12 -9.61 -1.98
CA HIS A 338 18.49 -8.41 -1.23
C HIS A 338 17.24 -7.68 -0.75
N LEU A 339 17.23 -7.21 0.50
CA LEU A 339 16.14 -6.41 1.04
C LEU A 339 16.51 -4.93 1.00
N VAL A 340 15.61 -4.11 0.46
CA VAL A 340 15.76 -2.64 0.48
C VAL A 340 14.51 -2.02 1.06
N ILE A 341 14.67 -1.19 2.11
CA ILE A 341 13.54 -0.47 2.70
C ILE A 341 13.86 1.02 2.71
N GLY A 342 13.14 1.77 1.87
CA GLY A 342 13.32 3.21 1.72
C GLY A 342 12.33 4.05 2.55
N PRO A 343 12.57 5.36 2.68
CA PRO A 343 11.72 6.27 3.45
C PRO A 343 10.47 6.68 2.63
N TRP A 344 9.76 5.70 2.11
CA TRP A 344 8.75 5.87 1.08
C TRP A 344 7.36 5.45 1.55
N TRP A 345 6.34 6.06 0.94
CA TRP A 345 4.98 5.56 0.90
C TRP A 345 4.81 4.59 -0.29
N HIS A 346 3.66 3.93 -0.40
CA HIS A 346 3.37 2.92 -1.42
C HIS A 346 3.69 3.40 -2.85
N SER A 347 4.53 2.69 -3.57
CA SER A 347 4.97 3.03 -4.95
C SER A 347 5.70 4.37 -5.09
N GLN A 348 6.14 5.01 -4.01
CA GLN A 348 6.88 6.27 -4.11
C GLN A 348 8.21 6.12 -4.83
N ILE A 349 8.82 4.94 -4.82
CA ILE A 349 10.07 4.66 -5.56
C ILE A 349 9.98 5.11 -7.05
N ASN A 350 8.79 5.08 -7.65
CA ASN A 350 8.51 5.49 -9.02
C ASN A 350 8.11 6.98 -9.15
N ARG A 351 8.25 7.77 -8.10
CA ARG A 351 7.89 9.19 -8.03
C ARG A 351 9.00 10.00 -7.36
N ALA A 352 8.76 11.27 -7.10
CA ALA A 352 9.71 12.10 -6.36
C ALA A 352 9.68 11.79 -4.85
N GLY A 353 10.86 11.63 -4.25
CA GLY A 353 11.06 11.26 -2.85
C GLY A 353 11.73 12.36 -2.02
N TRP A 354 11.22 13.60 -2.07
CA TRP A 354 11.76 14.73 -1.27
C TRP A 354 11.25 14.74 0.17
N ASN A 355 10.12 14.14 0.40
CA ASN A 355 9.45 14.11 1.70
C ASN A 355 8.45 12.97 1.82
N LEU A 356 8.03 12.69 3.06
CA LEU A 356 6.87 11.89 3.38
C LEU A 356 6.05 12.64 4.45
N GLY A 357 4.95 13.25 4.06
CA GLY A 357 4.21 14.12 4.96
C GLY A 357 5.09 15.22 5.57
N PRO A 358 5.18 15.29 6.92
CA PRO A 358 6.04 16.27 7.59
C PRO A 358 7.54 15.93 7.52
N LEU A 359 7.89 14.68 7.23
CA LEU A 359 9.28 14.23 7.18
C LEU A 359 9.94 14.72 5.90
N LYS A 360 11.05 15.44 6.01
CA LYS A 360 11.79 16.03 4.88
C LYS A 360 13.16 15.37 4.74
N TRP A 361 13.53 15.02 3.52
CA TRP A 361 14.80 14.39 3.21
C TRP A 361 15.80 15.42 2.62
N PRO A 362 17.12 15.18 2.74
CA PRO A 362 18.13 16.09 2.22
C PRO A 362 18.20 16.13 0.69
N GLY A 363 17.62 15.13 0.00
CA GLY A 363 17.61 14.99 -1.44
C GLY A 363 16.37 14.25 -1.95
N ASN A 364 16.33 13.97 -3.25
CA ASN A 364 15.30 13.12 -3.84
C ASN A 364 15.70 11.65 -3.66
N THR A 365 15.31 11.07 -2.53
CA THR A 365 15.73 9.72 -2.11
C THR A 365 15.40 8.62 -3.12
N THR A 366 14.33 8.79 -3.88
CA THR A 366 13.92 7.80 -4.90
C THR A 366 14.76 7.90 -6.15
N ALA A 367 14.97 9.11 -6.69
CA ALA A 367 15.82 9.31 -7.86
C ALA A 367 17.28 8.95 -7.55
N GLU A 368 17.79 9.36 -6.40
CA GLU A 368 19.13 9.00 -5.94
C GLU A 368 19.29 7.49 -5.83
N PHE A 369 18.32 6.78 -5.26
CA PHE A 369 18.37 5.33 -5.16
C PHE A 369 18.32 4.65 -6.54
N ARG A 370 17.38 5.06 -7.42
CA ARG A 370 17.31 4.49 -8.77
C ARG A 370 18.61 4.70 -9.55
N GLN A 371 19.17 5.92 -9.54
CA GLN A 371 20.34 6.27 -10.32
C GLN A 371 21.66 5.70 -9.75
N GLN A 372 21.79 5.64 -8.43
CA GLN A 372 23.05 5.27 -7.77
C GLN A 372 23.12 3.80 -7.36
N VAL A 373 21.98 3.13 -7.19
CA VAL A 373 21.92 1.75 -6.70
C VAL A 373 21.21 0.83 -7.70
N MET A 374 19.94 1.09 -8.01
CA MET A 374 19.09 0.17 -8.75
C MET A 374 19.55 0.00 -10.20
N ILE A 375 19.71 1.08 -10.96
CA ILE A 375 20.17 1.02 -12.35
C ILE A 375 21.59 0.45 -12.48
N PRO A 376 22.60 0.83 -11.68
CA PRO A 376 23.89 0.16 -11.67
C PRO A 376 23.82 -1.34 -11.39
N TRP A 377 22.95 -1.75 -10.44
CA TRP A 377 22.77 -3.16 -10.11
C TRP A 377 22.10 -3.94 -11.27
N PHE A 378 21.09 -3.38 -11.92
CA PHE A 378 20.50 -3.96 -13.14
C PHE A 378 21.54 -4.02 -14.28
N ASN A 379 22.35 -2.97 -14.49
CA ASN A 379 23.39 -2.97 -15.51
C ASN A 379 24.45 -4.04 -15.27
N HIS A 380 24.70 -4.42 -14.02
CA HIS A 380 25.62 -5.52 -13.72
C HIS A 380 25.15 -6.83 -14.37
N TYR A 381 23.89 -7.20 -14.17
CA TYR A 381 23.34 -8.46 -14.68
C TYR A 381 22.98 -8.40 -16.18
N LEU A 382 22.51 -7.25 -16.63
CA LEU A 382 22.01 -7.09 -17.99
C LEU A 382 23.10 -6.71 -19.00
N ARG A 383 24.09 -5.92 -18.58
CA ARG A 383 25.17 -5.42 -19.47
C ARG A 383 26.56 -5.98 -19.10
N GLY A 384 26.69 -6.63 -17.94
CA GLY A 384 27.97 -7.11 -17.44
C GLY A 384 28.87 -5.99 -16.88
N THR A 385 28.29 -4.84 -16.52
CA THR A 385 29.02 -3.71 -15.92
C THR A 385 29.44 -4.09 -14.51
N PRO A 386 30.71 -3.93 -14.12
CA PRO A 386 31.12 -4.17 -12.74
C PRO A 386 30.41 -3.25 -11.75
N LEU A 387 29.97 -3.79 -10.61
CA LEU A 387 29.47 -2.98 -9.49
C LEU A 387 30.64 -2.30 -8.78
N ALA A 388 30.50 -1.01 -8.50
CA ALA A 388 31.48 -0.28 -7.68
C ALA A 388 31.49 -0.82 -6.23
N THR A 389 30.31 -1.15 -5.72
CA THR A 389 30.12 -1.77 -4.41
C THR A 389 29.05 -2.85 -4.54
N PRO A 390 29.28 -4.08 -4.04
CA PRO A 390 28.23 -5.10 -3.98
C PRO A 390 27.03 -4.59 -3.16
N LEU A 391 25.83 -4.97 -3.59
CA LEU A 391 24.64 -4.69 -2.80
C LEU A 391 24.70 -5.49 -1.50
N PRO A 392 24.47 -4.88 -0.32
CA PRO A 392 24.44 -5.60 0.95
C PRO A 392 23.24 -6.56 0.99
N GLU A 393 23.22 -7.46 1.98
CA GLU A 393 22.08 -8.32 2.23
C GLU A 393 20.80 -7.51 2.49
N ALA A 394 20.90 -6.49 3.35
CA ALA A 394 19.84 -5.51 3.53
C ALA A 394 20.37 -4.07 3.52
N MET A 395 19.58 -3.16 2.95
CA MET A 395 19.83 -1.74 2.88
C MET A 395 18.58 -1.00 3.34
N ILE A 396 18.64 -0.40 4.54
CA ILE A 396 17.45 0.18 5.17
C ILE A 396 17.70 1.63 5.54
N TYR A 397 16.78 2.50 5.14
CA TYR A 397 16.92 3.93 5.44
C TYR A 397 16.69 4.22 6.91
N ASN A 398 17.60 4.94 7.55
CA ASN A 398 17.43 5.53 8.87
C ASN A 398 16.77 6.90 8.71
N ALA A 399 15.50 6.98 9.06
CA ALA A 399 14.71 8.20 8.83
C ALA A 399 15.11 9.36 9.74
N VAL A 400 15.73 9.09 10.88
CA VAL A 400 16.18 10.11 11.83
C VAL A 400 17.53 10.66 11.43
N GLU A 401 18.49 9.80 11.10
CA GLU A 401 19.83 10.18 10.62
C GLU A 401 19.84 10.57 9.13
N LYS A 402 18.73 10.32 8.42
CA LYS A 402 18.53 10.65 7.00
C LYS A 402 19.63 10.08 6.09
N ARG A 403 19.98 8.81 6.32
CA ARG A 403 20.99 8.07 5.57
C ARG A 403 20.55 6.62 5.36
N TRP A 404 21.19 5.98 4.38
CA TRP A 404 21.10 4.54 4.19
C TRP A 404 22.06 3.81 5.13
N ASP A 405 21.55 2.84 5.88
CA ASP A 405 22.34 1.89 6.64
C ASP A 405 22.40 0.56 5.89
N SER A 406 23.58 -0.06 5.85
CA SER A 406 23.86 -1.32 5.17
C SER A 406 24.11 -2.42 6.18
N PHE A 407 23.46 -3.57 5.99
CA PHE A 407 23.57 -4.72 6.86
C PHE A 407 24.02 -5.94 6.06
N SER A 408 25.04 -6.65 6.56
CA SER A 408 25.52 -7.91 6.01
C SER A 408 24.93 -9.14 6.73
N ASP A 409 24.13 -8.91 7.76
CA ASP A 409 23.51 -9.93 8.61
C ASP A 409 22.24 -9.32 9.22
N TRP A 410 21.24 -9.01 8.35
CA TRP A 410 19.93 -8.55 8.82
C TRP A 410 19.11 -9.74 9.28
N LYS A 411 18.78 -9.79 10.56
CA LYS A 411 18.04 -10.93 11.10
C LYS A 411 16.55 -10.87 10.80
N PRO A 412 15.99 -11.96 10.26
CA PRO A 412 14.53 -12.15 10.21
C PRO A 412 13.90 -11.94 11.59
N ALA A 413 12.63 -11.49 11.63
CA ALA A 413 11.94 -11.19 12.89
C ALA A 413 11.96 -12.35 13.90
N SER A 414 11.95 -13.60 13.41
CA SER A 414 12.00 -14.82 14.24
C SER A 414 13.34 -15.06 14.95
N GLU A 415 14.42 -14.39 14.52
CA GLU A 415 15.79 -14.58 15.02
C GLU A 415 16.32 -13.37 15.79
N GLN A 416 15.52 -12.30 15.91
CA GLN A 416 15.90 -11.07 16.59
C GLN A 416 15.95 -11.26 18.11
N HIS A 417 16.92 -10.63 18.75
CA HIS A 417 16.94 -10.50 20.21
C HIS A 417 16.00 -9.36 20.62
N LEU A 418 14.95 -9.71 21.37
CA LEU A 418 13.89 -8.78 21.74
C LEU A 418 14.01 -8.33 23.21
N THR A 419 13.94 -7.02 23.44
CA THR A 419 13.93 -6.40 24.77
C THR A 419 12.52 -5.87 25.09
N PRO A 420 11.88 -6.33 26.17
CA PRO A 420 10.54 -5.86 26.53
C PRO A 420 10.52 -4.40 26.96
N LEU A 421 9.66 -3.60 26.37
CA LEU A 421 9.24 -2.27 26.82
C LEU A 421 7.86 -2.43 27.44
N TYR A 422 7.80 -2.51 28.78
CA TYR A 422 6.61 -2.88 29.52
C TYR A 422 5.64 -1.70 29.69
N LEU A 423 4.34 -1.98 29.56
CA LEU A 423 3.28 -1.10 30.01
C LEU A 423 3.26 -1.08 31.54
N GLN A 424 3.08 0.08 32.15
CA GLN A 424 3.18 0.29 33.58
C GLN A 424 2.00 1.10 34.12
N ALA A 425 1.75 0.99 35.42
CA ALA A 425 0.71 1.74 36.09
C ALA A 425 0.84 3.26 35.85
N GLY A 426 -0.30 3.98 35.83
CA GLY A 426 -0.35 5.41 35.59
C GLY A 426 0.01 5.83 34.18
N MET A 427 -0.27 4.98 33.18
CA MET A 427 0.09 5.19 31.77
C MET A 427 1.61 5.34 31.57
N GLY A 428 2.39 4.73 32.43
CA GLY A 428 3.86 4.68 32.31
C GLY A 428 4.31 3.63 31.29
N LEU A 429 5.50 3.82 30.74
CA LEU A 429 6.17 2.90 29.82
C LEU A 429 7.65 2.80 30.19
N GLY A 430 8.22 1.58 30.20
CA GLY A 430 9.62 1.44 30.57
C GLY A 430 10.16 0.03 30.48
N PHE A 431 11.49 -0.12 30.54
CA PHE A 431 12.18 -1.40 30.47
C PHE A 431 12.18 -2.17 31.80
N GLY A 432 11.80 -1.52 32.91
CA GLY A 432 11.66 -2.16 34.22
C GLY A 432 10.39 -2.99 34.32
N GLN A 433 10.41 -4.05 35.12
CA GLN A 433 9.23 -4.89 35.36
C GLN A 433 8.08 -4.09 35.97
N PRO A 434 6.83 -4.24 35.49
CA PRO A 434 5.68 -3.53 36.01
C PRO A 434 5.29 -4.02 37.42
N ALA A 435 4.76 -3.12 38.24
CA ALA A 435 4.34 -3.40 39.64
C ALA A 435 3.01 -4.18 39.72
N GLY A 436 2.25 -4.26 38.65
CA GLY A 436 0.94 -4.88 38.61
C GLY A 436 -0.19 -3.90 38.31
N GLY A 437 -1.37 -4.46 37.94
CA GLY A 437 -2.55 -3.70 37.58
C GLY A 437 -3.00 -3.91 36.16
N GLY A 438 -3.96 -3.09 35.73
CA GLY A 438 -4.47 -3.06 34.36
C GLY A 438 -5.25 -1.78 34.13
N ASP A 439 -5.24 -1.31 32.89
CA ASP A 439 -5.96 -0.12 32.44
C ASP A 439 -7.07 -0.49 31.47
N SER A 440 -8.20 0.18 31.57
CA SER A 440 -9.39 -0.18 30.82
C SER A 440 -9.92 0.97 29.97
N TYR A 441 -10.47 0.63 28.82
CA TYR A 441 -11.24 1.54 27.98
C TYR A 441 -12.50 0.85 27.46
N VAL A 442 -13.45 1.66 26.97
CA VAL A 442 -14.67 1.13 26.33
C VAL A 442 -14.49 1.19 24.82
N SER A 443 -14.51 0.01 24.19
CA SER A 443 -14.63 -0.09 22.74
C SER A 443 -16.09 0.00 22.34
N ASP A 444 -16.46 1.09 21.65
CA ASP A 444 -17.83 1.33 21.18
C ASP A 444 -17.90 1.24 19.65
N PRO A 445 -18.47 0.16 19.08
CA PRO A 445 -18.60 0.05 17.63
C PRO A 445 -19.48 1.13 16.98
N ALA A 446 -20.28 1.87 17.76
CA ALA A 446 -21.07 2.98 17.26
C ALA A 446 -20.23 4.28 17.11
N LYS A 447 -19.04 4.32 17.74
CA LYS A 447 -18.13 5.47 17.71
C LYS A 447 -16.67 4.99 17.62
N PRO A 448 -16.31 4.19 16.61
CA PRO A 448 -14.97 3.64 16.49
C PRO A 448 -13.91 4.75 16.40
N VAL A 449 -12.71 4.47 16.90
CA VAL A 449 -11.58 5.42 16.79
C VAL A 449 -11.19 5.56 15.31
N PRO A 450 -11.18 6.78 14.75
CA PRO A 450 -10.81 6.99 13.37
C PRO A 450 -9.28 6.81 13.15
N TYR A 451 -8.89 6.39 11.93
CA TYR A 451 -7.46 6.27 11.59
C TYR A 451 -6.80 7.62 11.32
N LEU A 452 -7.59 8.64 10.98
CA LEU A 452 -7.20 10.04 10.77
C LEU A 452 -8.26 10.96 11.37
N PRO A 453 -7.92 12.24 11.70
CA PRO A 453 -8.92 13.23 12.05
C PRO A 453 -10.00 13.36 10.98
N ARG A 454 -11.27 13.37 11.39
CA ARG A 454 -12.41 13.54 10.49
C ARG A 454 -12.48 14.96 9.89
N PRO A 455 -12.99 15.14 8.66
CA PRO A 455 -13.50 14.11 7.77
C PRO A 455 -12.38 13.23 7.20
N THR A 456 -12.66 11.93 7.08
CA THR A 456 -11.79 10.98 6.38
C THR A 456 -12.30 10.79 4.95
N LYS A 457 -11.39 10.71 3.98
CA LYS A 457 -11.75 10.53 2.58
C LYS A 457 -10.66 9.72 1.88
N ALA A 458 -11.04 8.52 1.41
CA ALA A 458 -10.13 7.56 0.81
C ALA A 458 -9.50 8.06 -0.49
N ASP A 459 -10.29 8.75 -1.33
CA ASP A 459 -9.84 9.30 -2.60
C ASP A 459 -8.99 10.58 -2.47
N ASN A 460 -8.72 11.05 -1.24
CA ASN A 460 -7.74 12.12 -1.01
C ASN A 460 -6.33 11.52 -0.97
N GLU A 461 -5.73 11.35 -2.13
CA GLU A 461 -4.41 10.76 -2.28
C GLU A 461 -3.33 11.36 -1.36
N ALA A 462 -3.33 12.66 -1.15
CA ALA A 462 -2.31 13.30 -0.31
C ALA A 462 -2.41 12.85 1.15
N ARG A 463 -3.63 12.70 1.68
CA ARG A 463 -3.86 12.17 3.04
C ARG A 463 -3.65 10.66 3.10
N TRP A 464 -4.05 9.93 2.05
CA TRP A 464 -3.84 8.51 1.93
C TRP A 464 -2.36 8.13 1.96
N ARG A 465 -1.54 8.82 1.18
CA ARG A 465 -0.08 8.58 1.13
C ARG A 465 0.66 8.92 2.42
N THR A 466 0.06 9.69 3.31
CA THR A 466 0.76 10.24 4.50
C THR A 466 0.12 9.87 5.84
N TRP A 467 -0.92 9.04 5.85
CA TRP A 467 -1.63 8.76 7.11
C TRP A 467 -0.75 8.03 8.14
N LEU A 468 0.17 7.18 7.68
CA LEU A 468 1.10 6.45 8.55
C LEU A 468 2.11 7.36 9.29
N VAL A 469 2.30 8.59 8.84
CA VAL A 469 3.16 9.58 9.49
C VAL A 469 2.35 10.76 10.05
N HIS A 470 1.02 10.62 10.15
CA HIS A 470 0.16 11.68 10.67
C HIS A 470 0.27 11.78 12.19
N ASP A 471 0.30 13.02 12.70
CA ASP A 471 0.34 13.35 14.12
C ASP A 471 -0.77 12.66 14.92
N GLN A 472 -0.41 11.91 15.95
CA GLN A 472 -1.35 11.10 16.75
C GLN A 472 -1.97 11.85 17.91
N ARG A 473 -1.66 13.12 18.14
CA ARG A 473 -2.26 13.94 19.22
C ARG A 473 -3.79 13.94 19.19
N PHE A 474 -4.41 13.78 18.00
CA PHE A 474 -5.88 13.68 17.88
C PHE A 474 -6.46 12.45 18.61
N ALA A 475 -5.65 11.42 18.84
CA ALA A 475 -6.03 10.18 19.51
C ALA A 475 -5.58 10.12 20.97
N THR A 476 -4.53 10.82 21.33
CA THR A 476 -3.88 10.73 22.66
C THR A 476 -4.81 11.08 23.82
N ASP A 477 -5.67 12.08 23.65
CA ASP A 477 -6.58 12.57 24.71
C ASP A 477 -7.95 11.86 24.69
N ARG A 478 -8.11 10.82 23.89
CA ARG A 478 -9.38 10.08 23.83
C ARG A 478 -9.50 9.10 24.98
N THR A 479 -10.70 8.94 25.52
CA THR A 479 -10.99 8.00 26.61
C THR A 479 -11.10 6.54 26.16
N ASP A 480 -11.11 6.29 24.85
CA ASP A 480 -11.15 4.97 24.20
C ASP A 480 -9.78 4.60 23.59
N VAL A 481 -8.72 5.31 23.97
CA VAL A 481 -7.32 5.06 23.63
C VAL A 481 -6.48 5.08 24.89
N LEU A 482 -5.65 4.05 25.11
CA LEU A 482 -4.65 4.04 26.17
C LEU A 482 -3.31 4.51 25.60
N SER A 483 -2.72 5.54 26.21
CA SER A 483 -1.46 6.14 25.75
C SER A 483 -0.39 6.02 26.84
N TYR A 484 0.48 5.01 26.73
CA TYR A 484 1.57 4.76 27.67
C TYR A 484 2.83 5.47 27.19
N THR A 485 3.51 6.20 28.09
CA THR A 485 4.65 7.05 27.70
C THR A 485 5.83 6.87 28.64
N THR A 486 7.06 6.78 28.10
CA THR A 486 8.29 6.79 28.91
C THR A 486 8.54 8.15 29.53
N PRO A 487 9.36 8.24 30.58
CA PRO A 487 10.05 9.48 30.89
C PRO A 487 10.82 10.04 29.68
N VAL A 488 11.18 11.31 29.70
CA VAL A 488 12.05 11.89 28.67
C VAL A 488 13.34 11.08 28.56
N LEU A 489 13.67 10.66 27.34
CA LEU A 489 14.86 9.89 27.08
C LEU A 489 16.11 10.72 27.34
N THR A 490 17.09 10.13 28.03
CA THR A 490 18.40 10.73 28.30
C THR A 490 19.50 10.19 27.40
N ARG A 491 19.21 9.11 26.67
CA ARG A 491 20.07 8.47 25.68
C ARG A 491 19.24 8.05 24.46
N THR A 492 19.91 7.86 23.35
CA THR A 492 19.28 7.28 22.14
C THR A 492 18.83 5.85 22.42
N VAL A 493 17.65 5.47 21.90
CA VAL A 493 17.15 4.10 21.83
C VAL A 493 17.01 3.75 20.35
N THR A 494 17.85 2.85 19.88
CA THR A 494 17.88 2.43 18.48
C THR A 494 17.17 1.10 18.30
N VAL A 495 16.13 1.08 17.44
CA VAL A 495 15.35 -0.10 17.11
C VAL A 495 15.62 -0.49 15.66
N GLN A 496 16.10 -1.71 15.45
CA GLN A 496 16.44 -2.24 14.12
C GLN A 496 15.80 -3.63 13.93
N GLY A 497 14.70 -3.67 13.20
CA GLY A 497 13.92 -4.87 12.99
C GLY A 497 12.43 -4.68 13.21
N ALA A 498 11.71 -5.75 13.47
CA ALA A 498 10.29 -5.77 13.67
C ALA A 498 9.90 -5.78 15.15
N PRO A 499 9.30 -4.72 15.71
CA PRO A 499 8.73 -4.77 17.05
C PRO A 499 7.60 -5.80 17.12
N ILE A 500 7.40 -6.41 18.29
CA ILE A 500 6.31 -7.36 18.54
C ILE A 500 5.40 -6.78 19.63
N ALA A 501 4.13 -6.59 19.33
CA ALA A 501 3.12 -6.34 20.35
C ALA A 501 2.83 -7.66 21.08
N ASP A 502 2.97 -7.67 22.40
CA ASP A 502 2.70 -8.82 23.28
C ASP A 502 1.76 -8.36 24.38
N LEU A 503 0.46 -8.45 24.11
CA LEU A 503 -0.58 -7.93 24.97
C LEU A 503 -1.28 -9.04 25.75
N PHE A 504 -1.41 -8.87 27.03
CA PHE A 504 -2.29 -9.66 27.89
C PHE A 504 -3.54 -8.83 28.18
N ALA A 505 -4.67 -9.26 27.64
CA ALA A 505 -5.89 -8.48 27.75
C ALA A 505 -7.13 -9.36 27.97
N ARG A 506 -8.13 -8.78 28.65
CA ARG A 506 -9.48 -9.35 28.73
C ARG A 506 -10.49 -8.35 28.18
N THR A 507 -11.58 -8.88 27.64
CA THR A 507 -12.73 -8.11 27.19
C THR A 507 -14.01 -8.64 27.79
N THR A 508 -15.01 -7.78 27.97
CA THR A 508 -16.37 -8.21 28.35
C THR A 508 -17.13 -8.77 27.16
N GLY A 509 -16.63 -8.56 25.92
CA GLY A 509 -17.15 -9.12 24.68
C GLY A 509 -16.67 -10.54 24.41
N THR A 510 -17.07 -11.08 23.28
CA THR A 510 -16.64 -12.40 22.77
C THR A 510 -15.79 -12.30 21.50
N ASP A 511 -15.52 -11.10 21.04
CA ASP A 511 -14.58 -10.73 19.99
C ASP A 511 -13.98 -9.34 20.28
N GLY A 512 -13.00 -8.90 19.51
CA GLY A 512 -12.38 -7.58 19.64
C GLY A 512 -11.11 -7.46 18.81
N ASP A 513 -10.76 -6.25 18.45
CA ASP A 513 -9.52 -5.93 17.74
C ASP A 513 -8.57 -5.15 18.64
N PHE A 514 -7.27 -5.32 18.41
CA PHE A 514 -6.19 -4.65 19.11
C PHE A 514 -5.31 -3.93 18.10
N VAL A 515 -5.27 -2.61 18.20
CA VAL A 515 -4.33 -1.75 17.46
C VAL A 515 -3.22 -1.35 18.39
N VAL A 516 -1.98 -1.51 17.96
CA VAL A 516 -0.80 -1.05 18.70
C VAL A 516 0.00 -0.11 17.82
N LYS A 517 0.30 1.07 18.36
CA LYS A 517 1.13 2.08 17.70
C LYS A 517 2.36 2.34 18.54
N LEU A 518 3.54 2.22 17.95
CA LEU A 518 4.81 2.68 18.49
C LEU A 518 5.06 4.09 17.96
N ILE A 519 5.20 5.06 18.83
CA ILE A 519 5.20 6.49 18.49
C ILE A 519 6.43 7.17 19.08
N ASP A 520 7.06 8.03 18.28
CA ASP A 520 8.07 8.98 18.75
C ASP A 520 7.41 10.31 19.11
N VAL A 521 7.45 10.68 20.40
CA VAL A 521 6.93 11.95 20.90
C VAL A 521 8.07 12.95 20.92
N TYR A 522 7.98 13.92 20.04
CA TYR A 522 8.96 15.01 19.92
C TYR A 522 8.92 15.95 21.12
N PRO A 523 10.03 16.63 21.44
CA PRO A 523 10.03 17.72 22.42
C PRO A 523 8.98 18.78 22.07
N GLY A 524 8.42 19.46 23.08
CA GLY A 524 7.39 20.48 22.87
C GLY A 524 7.80 21.62 21.94
N THR A 525 9.10 21.80 21.72
CA THR A 525 9.67 22.74 20.75
C THR A 525 10.77 22.04 19.97
N ASP A 526 10.74 22.17 18.64
CA ASP A 526 11.84 21.78 17.77
C ASP A 526 12.40 23.04 17.09
N PRO A 527 13.64 23.43 17.38
CA PRO A 527 14.22 24.64 16.80
C PRO A 527 14.56 24.49 15.31
N THR A 528 14.68 23.27 14.79
CA THR A 528 15.03 22.99 13.39
C THR A 528 13.80 22.89 12.51
N ASP A 529 12.71 22.35 13.03
CA ASP A 529 11.41 22.28 12.36
C ASP A 529 10.28 22.54 13.38
N PRO A 530 9.86 23.79 13.57
CA PRO A 530 8.83 24.13 14.55
C PRO A 530 7.49 23.39 14.38
N ALA A 531 7.21 22.86 13.18
CA ALA A 531 6.02 22.06 12.92
C ALA A 531 6.07 20.69 13.63
N MET A 532 7.28 20.23 13.97
CA MET A 532 7.49 18.98 14.70
C MET A 532 7.43 19.17 16.23
N GLY A 533 7.28 20.39 16.73
CA GLY A 533 7.14 20.64 18.17
C GLY A 533 5.97 19.89 18.79
N GLY A 534 6.26 18.95 19.72
CA GLY A 534 5.26 18.08 20.35
C GLY A 534 4.57 17.08 19.41
N TYR A 535 5.13 16.85 18.22
CA TYR A 535 4.57 15.92 17.24
C TYR A 535 4.62 14.48 17.78
N GLU A 536 3.58 13.72 17.54
CA GLU A 536 3.48 12.30 17.89
C GLU A 536 3.54 11.47 16.60
N LEU A 537 4.78 11.13 16.18
CA LEU A 537 5.05 10.44 14.95
C LEU A 537 4.89 8.93 15.10
N PRO A 538 3.94 8.27 14.43
CA PRO A 538 3.91 6.81 14.37
C PRO A 538 5.15 6.29 13.63
N VAL A 539 5.89 5.42 14.30
CA VAL A 539 7.08 4.78 13.74
C VAL A 539 6.76 3.40 13.20
N SER A 540 5.87 2.69 13.90
CA SER A 540 5.36 1.39 13.49
C SER A 540 3.99 1.15 14.12
N LEU A 541 3.05 0.62 13.38
CA LEU A 541 1.71 0.31 13.89
C LEU A 541 1.05 -0.79 13.08
N ASP A 542 0.20 -1.57 13.74
CA ASP A 542 -0.68 -2.53 13.07
C ASP A 542 -1.91 -2.84 13.91
N ILE A 543 -2.85 -3.59 13.30
CA ILE A 543 -4.08 -4.09 13.90
C ILE A 543 -4.08 -5.62 13.91
N PHE A 544 -4.60 -6.19 15.00
CA PHE A 544 -4.77 -7.64 15.16
C PHE A 544 -6.19 -7.96 15.56
N ARG A 545 -6.86 -8.85 14.82
CA ARG A 545 -8.22 -9.31 15.15
C ARG A 545 -8.19 -10.46 16.14
N GLY A 546 -8.67 -10.24 17.34
CA GLY A 546 -8.49 -11.10 18.50
C GLY A 546 -9.07 -12.51 18.38
N ARG A 547 -10.07 -12.76 17.52
CA ARG A 547 -10.56 -14.11 17.23
C ARG A 547 -9.50 -15.06 16.70
N TYR A 548 -8.43 -14.51 16.10
CA TYR A 548 -7.32 -15.26 15.48
C TYR A 548 -6.14 -15.49 16.41
N ARG A 549 -6.21 -15.12 17.70
CA ARG A 549 -5.13 -15.26 18.67
C ARG A 549 -4.52 -16.66 18.81
N LYS A 550 -5.29 -17.70 18.48
CA LYS A 550 -4.85 -19.12 18.57
C LYS A 550 -4.51 -19.72 17.20
N SER A 551 -5.24 -19.31 16.17
CA SER A 551 -5.09 -19.81 14.81
C SER A 551 -5.68 -18.81 13.82
N PHE A 552 -4.95 -18.52 12.77
CA PHE A 552 -5.46 -17.68 11.67
C PHE A 552 -6.47 -18.45 10.80
N ALA A 553 -6.31 -19.76 10.69
CA ALA A 553 -7.19 -20.60 9.89
C ALA A 553 -8.49 -21.01 10.64
N ASP A 554 -8.43 -21.07 11.96
CA ASP A 554 -9.54 -21.53 12.80
C ASP A 554 -9.85 -20.51 13.90
N PRO A 555 -10.64 -19.45 13.59
CA PRO A 555 -10.98 -18.41 14.53
C PRO A 555 -11.88 -18.93 15.65
N SER A 556 -11.69 -18.41 16.86
CA SER A 556 -12.44 -18.83 18.03
C SER A 556 -12.92 -17.64 18.87
N PRO A 557 -14.10 -17.74 19.54
CA PRO A 557 -14.58 -16.69 20.43
C PRO A 557 -13.57 -16.40 21.54
N ILE A 558 -13.49 -15.14 21.95
CA ILE A 558 -12.72 -14.73 23.11
C ILE A 558 -13.55 -15.06 24.35
N PRO A 559 -13.00 -15.79 25.35
CA PRO A 559 -13.68 -16.01 26.61
C PRO A 559 -13.87 -14.67 27.35
N ALA A 560 -15.13 -14.27 27.56
CA ALA A 560 -15.43 -12.98 28.22
C ALA A 560 -14.81 -12.91 29.64
N ASN A 561 -14.17 -11.78 29.95
CA ASN A 561 -13.50 -11.48 31.21
C ASN A 561 -12.33 -12.43 31.59
N VAL A 562 -11.81 -13.20 30.65
CA VAL A 562 -10.64 -14.06 30.85
C VAL A 562 -9.44 -13.45 30.12
N VAL A 563 -8.33 -13.29 30.81
CA VAL A 563 -7.08 -12.79 30.23
C VAL A 563 -6.61 -13.74 29.12
N GLN A 564 -6.33 -13.19 27.97
CA GLN A 564 -5.77 -13.87 26.83
C GLN A 564 -4.51 -13.12 26.35
N GLU A 565 -3.57 -13.84 25.75
CA GLU A 565 -2.42 -13.28 25.08
C GLU A 565 -2.78 -12.96 23.63
N TYR A 566 -2.37 -11.75 23.16
CA TYR A 566 -2.47 -11.28 21.78
C TYR A 566 -1.10 -10.85 21.33
N LYS A 567 -0.48 -11.67 20.52
CA LYS A 567 0.90 -11.48 20.08
C LYS A 567 0.96 -11.35 18.57
N PHE A 568 1.47 -10.21 18.09
CA PHE A 568 1.58 -9.95 16.66
C PHE A 568 2.74 -9.02 16.34
N ARG A 569 3.26 -9.15 15.15
CA ARG A 569 4.36 -8.34 14.64
C ARG A 569 3.85 -6.98 14.19
N LEU A 570 4.64 -5.94 14.46
CA LEU A 570 4.50 -4.63 13.85
C LEU A 570 5.47 -4.50 12.67
N PRO A 571 5.24 -3.58 11.73
CA PRO A 571 6.14 -3.33 10.61
C PRO A 571 7.58 -3.08 11.02
N THR A 572 8.51 -3.58 10.19
CA THR A 572 9.96 -3.46 10.37
C THR A 572 10.41 -2.00 10.29
N ILE A 573 11.30 -1.60 11.20
CA ILE A 573 11.86 -0.25 11.27
C ILE A 573 13.39 -0.25 11.42
N ASN A 574 14.01 0.87 11.03
CA ASN A 574 15.35 1.27 11.41
C ASN A 574 15.25 2.71 11.92
N TYR A 575 15.08 2.85 13.24
CA TYR A 575 14.68 4.12 13.86
C TYR A 575 15.42 4.41 15.16
N GLU A 576 15.73 5.67 15.40
CA GLU A 576 16.42 6.16 16.59
C GLU A 576 15.54 7.14 17.38
N PHE A 577 15.04 6.72 18.53
CA PHE A 577 14.42 7.64 19.49
C PHE A 577 15.50 8.46 20.18
N LYS A 578 15.51 9.76 19.96
CA LYS A 578 16.59 10.66 20.41
C LYS A 578 16.46 11.08 21.88
N PRO A 579 17.55 11.49 22.55
CA PRO A 579 17.47 12.19 23.82
C PRO A 579 16.57 13.42 23.71
N GLY A 580 15.77 13.67 24.77
CA GLY A 580 14.76 14.72 24.77
C GLY A 580 13.38 14.31 24.26
N HIS A 581 13.30 13.22 23.48
CA HIS A 581 12.05 12.61 23.03
C HIS A 581 11.48 11.65 24.09
N ARG A 582 10.30 11.10 23.81
CA ARG A 582 9.70 9.99 24.57
C ARG A 582 9.25 8.92 23.61
N ILE A 583 9.27 7.68 24.06
CA ILE A 583 8.58 6.58 23.36
C ILE A 583 7.16 6.52 23.92
N MET A 584 6.17 6.44 23.04
CA MET A 584 4.77 6.20 23.40
C MET A 584 4.27 4.92 22.74
N VAL A 585 3.41 4.19 23.45
CA VAL A 585 2.61 3.08 22.92
C VAL A 585 1.14 3.45 23.08
N GLN A 586 0.42 3.55 21.97
CA GLN A 586 -1.03 3.69 21.98
C GLN A 586 -1.70 2.35 21.72
N ILE A 587 -2.77 2.05 22.47
CA ILE A 587 -3.60 0.87 22.31
C ILE A 587 -5.05 1.29 22.15
N GLN A 588 -5.72 0.80 21.13
CA GLN A 588 -7.12 1.06 20.80
C GLN A 588 -7.74 -0.13 20.05
N SER A 589 -9.06 -0.13 19.81
CA SER A 589 -9.76 -1.25 19.17
C SER A 589 -10.19 -0.99 17.73
N SER A 590 -9.77 0.09 17.10
CA SER A 590 -10.12 0.35 15.70
C SER A 590 -9.22 1.40 15.06
N LEU A 591 -9.12 1.34 13.73
CA LEU A 591 -8.59 2.36 12.82
C LEU A 591 -9.65 2.60 11.73
N PHE A 592 -10.80 3.12 12.13
CA PHE A 592 -11.96 3.21 11.26
C PHE A 592 -11.93 4.48 10.37
N PRO A 593 -12.40 4.45 9.11
CA PRO A 593 -12.92 3.32 8.36
C PRO A 593 -11.84 2.56 7.55
N LEU A 594 -10.55 2.75 7.84
CA LEU A 594 -9.49 2.01 7.16
C LEU A 594 -9.75 0.50 7.23
N TYR A 595 -9.94 0.01 8.47
CA TYR A 595 -10.37 -1.36 8.72
C TYR A 595 -11.83 -1.40 9.15
N ASP A 596 -12.50 -2.53 8.86
CA ASP A 596 -13.85 -2.79 9.30
C ASP A 596 -13.93 -2.85 10.85
N ARG A 597 -15.02 -2.33 11.40
CA ARG A 597 -15.21 -2.33 12.85
C ARG A 597 -15.58 -3.72 13.36
N ASN A 598 -14.98 -4.12 14.46
CA ASN A 598 -15.33 -5.35 15.14
C ASN A 598 -16.66 -5.18 15.90
N PRO A 599 -17.63 -6.10 15.78
CA PRO A 599 -18.90 -6.04 16.52
C PRO A 599 -18.76 -6.28 18.03
N GLN A 600 -17.58 -6.69 18.54
CA GLN A 600 -17.29 -7.10 19.91
C GLN A 600 -18.04 -8.38 20.34
N THR A 601 -18.80 -8.96 19.43
CA THR A 601 -19.53 -10.23 19.57
C THR A 601 -19.03 -11.18 18.50
N TYR A 602 -18.69 -12.40 18.91
CA TYR A 602 -18.25 -13.41 17.95
C TYR A 602 -19.41 -13.85 17.06
N VAL A 603 -19.23 -13.72 15.76
CA VAL A 603 -20.11 -14.21 14.72
C VAL A 603 -19.30 -15.04 13.71
N PRO A 604 -19.85 -16.09 13.10
CA PRO A 604 -19.09 -16.99 12.22
C PRO A 604 -18.42 -16.27 11.04
N ASN A 605 -19.15 -15.38 10.37
CA ASN A 605 -18.58 -14.52 9.33
C ASN A 605 -18.77 -13.04 9.72
N ILE A 606 -17.67 -12.42 10.12
CA ILE A 606 -17.67 -11.04 10.61
C ILE A 606 -18.08 -10.02 9.55
N LEU A 607 -17.86 -10.32 8.27
CA LEU A 607 -18.20 -9.42 7.17
C LEU A 607 -19.72 -9.18 7.08
N PHE A 608 -20.53 -10.09 7.65
CA PHE A 608 -21.98 -10.01 7.64
C PHE A 608 -22.57 -9.94 9.07
N ALA A 609 -21.85 -9.29 10.00
CA ALA A 609 -22.35 -9.01 11.33
C ALA A 609 -23.62 -8.14 11.26
N LYS A 610 -24.65 -8.52 12.00
CA LYS A 610 -25.94 -7.80 12.01
C LYS A 610 -25.89 -6.60 12.96
N PRO A 611 -26.75 -5.60 12.83
CA PRO A 611 -26.79 -4.46 13.73
C PRO A 611 -26.89 -4.84 15.22
N SER A 612 -27.60 -5.95 15.54
CA SER A 612 -27.72 -6.47 16.91
C SER A 612 -26.43 -7.05 17.49
N ASP A 613 -25.47 -7.41 16.65
CA ASP A 613 -24.20 -8.01 17.08
C ASP A 613 -23.20 -6.96 17.56
N TYR A 614 -23.37 -5.69 17.14
CA TYR A 614 -22.51 -4.60 17.53
C TYR A 614 -22.81 -4.14 18.96
N GLN A 615 -21.96 -4.56 19.90
CA GLN A 615 -22.11 -4.29 21.33
C GLN A 615 -20.87 -3.55 21.84
N LYS A 616 -21.09 -2.67 22.86
CA LYS A 616 -19.96 -2.08 23.58
C LYS A 616 -19.29 -3.16 24.43
N ALA A 617 -17.95 -3.10 24.46
CA ALA A 617 -17.17 -3.94 25.35
C ALA A 617 -16.13 -3.13 26.13
N THR A 618 -15.93 -3.50 27.38
CA THR A 618 -14.80 -2.98 28.15
C THR A 618 -13.61 -3.88 27.91
N VAL A 619 -12.52 -3.29 27.45
CA VAL A 619 -11.23 -3.96 27.23
C VAL A 619 -10.30 -3.52 28.36
N THR A 620 -9.64 -4.47 29.02
CA THR A 620 -8.62 -4.21 30.03
C THR A 620 -7.30 -4.78 29.57
N ILE A 621 -6.27 -3.95 29.51
CA ILE A 621 -4.89 -4.33 29.21
C ILE A 621 -4.17 -4.56 30.54
N GLU A 622 -3.64 -5.78 30.75
CA GLU A 622 -3.00 -6.18 31.99
C GLU A 622 -1.50 -5.85 31.95
N HIS A 623 -0.98 -5.38 33.08
CA HIS A 623 0.44 -5.12 33.27
C HIS A 623 0.94 -5.63 34.64
N GLY A 624 0.48 -6.81 35.05
CA GLY A 624 0.74 -7.35 36.37
C GLY A 624 0.90 -8.87 36.42
N ALA A 625 0.45 -9.46 37.54
CA ALA A 625 0.63 -10.90 37.81
C ALA A 625 -0.06 -11.79 36.76
N ASP A 626 -1.23 -11.34 36.24
CA ASP A 626 -2.03 -12.09 35.26
C ASP A 626 -1.53 -11.92 33.81
N GLY A 627 -0.57 -11.04 33.57
CA GLY A 627 0.05 -10.80 32.28
C GLY A 627 0.86 -9.49 32.28
N ARG A 628 1.99 -9.49 31.60
CA ARG A 628 2.87 -8.34 31.50
C ARG A 628 2.93 -7.84 30.09
N SER A 629 1.93 -7.06 29.70
CA SER A 629 1.88 -6.50 28.35
C SER A 629 3.10 -5.63 28.07
N ALA A 630 3.65 -5.78 26.89
CA ALA A 630 4.82 -5.07 26.43
C ALA A 630 4.83 -4.91 24.91
N VAL A 631 5.64 -3.99 24.41
CA VAL A 631 6.15 -4.02 23.05
C VAL A 631 7.58 -4.52 23.10
N LEU A 632 7.83 -5.64 22.46
CA LEU A 632 9.17 -6.27 22.43
C LEU A 632 9.97 -5.62 21.31
N LEU A 633 11.06 -4.94 21.66
CA LEU A 633 11.87 -4.14 20.74
C LEU A 633 13.14 -4.87 20.34
N PRO A 634 13.46 -5.02 19.05
CA PRO A 634 14.75 -5.44 18.55
C PRO A 634 15.75 -4.27 18.68
N LEU A 635 16.40 -4.15 19.85
CA LEU A 635 17.37 -3.08 20.08
C LEU A 635 18.69 -3.39 19.38
N ALA A 636 19.27 -2.34 18.75
CA ALA A 636 20.62 -2.43 18.21
C ALA A 636 21.66 -2.71 19.30
N ALA A 637 22.77 -3.37 18.95
CA ALA A 637 23.87 -3.64 19.88
C ALA A 637 24.42 -2.32 20.47
N GLY A 638 24.31 -2.14 21.79
CA GLY A 638 24.71 -0.92 22.49
C GLY A 638 23.64 0.17 22.59
N GLY A 639 22.39 -0.13 22.15
CA GLY A 639 21.23 0.76 22.21
C GLY A 639 20.59 0.90 23.62
#